data_577e1e616b99243cb55ac8425d15a21b
#
_entry.id   577e1e616b99243cb55ac8425d15a21b
#
_cell.length_a   1.000
_cell.length_b   1.000
_cell.length_c   1.000
_cell.angle_alpha   90.00
_cell.angle_beta   90.00
_cell.angle_gamma   90.00
#
_symmetry.space_group_name_H-M   'P 1'
#
loop_
_entity.id
_entity.type
_entity.pdbx_description
1 polymer ?
#
loop_
_entity_poly.entity_id
_entity_poly.type
_entity_poly.pdbx_seq_one_letter_code
_entity_poly.pdbx_strand_id
1 'polypeptide(L)'
;MTYFAPRPLLGLLAAATTTLACAADAVPRTYNIPAGPLNAVIARFSVESGVYVAADGALTGNKTSPGVQATLAPHDALTRLLAGSGLEAVPQGAGRYILRQGAAPQAAARTGVPAAAPLPSLPAVTVSGERETALGHVDGYVARRSATATKTDSRLIDNPQSVSVVTADELADRKVETLDEALRYTAGVTPNMKPWAVDEFSMLRGFELGTAGIFRDGLLTSGRAYAAPIEPYGLERLEVLRGPASVLYGQSPPGGMINAVSKRPSASAMREMGIEYGTYDRKQVKADLGGAIDDQGAWLWRVTMLAREAGTRLDLDRDDRVFFAPALTWQPDANTRLTLLGQYQKDDQAYAWPNQLQNPGPRGQVAPSVNLGGRDNRWKRENVALGYEFEHRFNDTWSVQQNVRYTKLDRHETNVFPRVLQANGTMTRLFYPRSSHWRGLQGDTRAQAAFRTGALAHNVLVGVDYADNKTVDRFPYAISPMPALDLYNPVYGDRQAPVASANPRNERYPLKQVGLYVQDQVKWDQWVVTAGLRRDRADNSNTQELPRAGTANQTYDQSASKTTGRVGAVYLMPSGWAPYVSWSTSFSPEIGRDINNNLLKPSTGRQLEAGLRYQPDQGNVSYTASVFNLVRKNVTTAAAQDPDALVQSGEVRSRGLELEARADLARNLSVVAQYTYLDTDITESNNGDRGLPQQGAVKHSASVWTRYQHKLNDTWLANAGLGLRYYGKARSSLDYDNVNLTNPSFGMLDLAFGLEQKSWRYALNFNNVLDKQVLLDCDGTFCYRSAERTVNVSASYRF
;
A
#
# COMPACT_ATOMS: atom_id res chain seq x y z
N MET A 1 9.08 50.60 0.06
CA MET A 1 7.84 51.20 -0.40
C MET A 1 7.28 50.25 -1.45
N THR A 2 6.28 49.56 -1.32
CA THR A 2 4.99 49.47 -0.71
C THR A 2 4.64 48.02 -0.48
N TYR A 3 4.20 47.69 0.71
CA TYR A 3 3.68 46.37 1.12
C TYR A 3 2.35 46.06 0.40
N PHE A 4 2.21 44.85 -0.16
CA PHE A 4 0.91 44.19 -0.41
C PHE A 4 0.82 42.89 0.39
N ALA A 5 -0.01 42.92 1.43
CA ALA A 5 -0.41 41.76 2.20
C ALA A 5 -1.54 41.03 1.46
N PRO A 6 -1.53 39.69 1.36
CA PRO A 6 -2.70 38.93 0.94
C PRO A 6 -3.62 38.69 2.13
N ARG A 7 -4.87 39.13 2.01
CA ARG A 7 -5.99 38.83 2.90
C ARG A 7 -6.39 37.34 2.74
N PRO A 8 -6.87 36.68 3.79
CA PRO A 8 -7.25 35.26 3.74
C PRO A 8 -8.61 35.11 3.05
N LEU A 9 -8.65 34.27 2.02
CA LEU A 9 -9.87 33.66 1.49
C LEU A 9 -10.21 32.40 2.33
N LEU A 10 -10.77 32.61 3.50
CA LEU A 10 -11.45 31.61 4.30
C LEU A 10 -12.86 32.09 4.56
N GLY A 11 -13.79 31.69 3.72
CA GLY A 11 -15.19 32.00 3.90
C GLY A 11 -15.97 31.76 2.61
N LEU A 12 -16.30 30.48 2.34
CA LEU A 12 -17.44 30.06 1.50
C LEU A 12 -17.38 28.54 1.27
N LEU A 13 -17.55 27.77 2.35
CA LEU A 13 -17.95 26.36 2.25
C LEU A 13 -18.65 25.92 3.54
N ALA A 14 -19.72 26.64 3.89
CA ALA A 14 -20.65 26.21 4.92
C ALA A 14 -21.98 26.88 4.67
N ALA A 15 -22.75 26.42 3.69
CA ALA A 15 -24.20 26.56 3.60
C ALA A 15 -24.72 26.06 2.26
N ALA A 16 -24.84 24.73 2.11
CA ALA A 16 -25.72 24.08 1.14
C ALA A 16 -25.83 22.58 1.39
N THR A 17 -26.26 22.18 2.58
CA THR A 17 -26.72 20.83 2.85
C THR A 17 -27.88 20.86 3.81
N THR A 18 -29.01 21.32 3.34
CA THR A 18 -30.31 20.94 3.89
C THR A 18 -31.37 21.07 2.82
N THR A 19 -32.21 20.01 2.71
CA THR A 19 -33.45 19.94 1.94
C THR A 19 -33.30 19.65 0.44
N LEU A 20 -33.05 18.35 0.13
CA LEU A 20 -33.58 17.72 -1.11
C LEU A 20 -33.57 16.19 -0.95
N ALA A 21 -34.32 15.70 0.01
CA ALA A 21 -34.55 14.28 0.18
C ALA A 21 -35.96 14.06 0.78
N CYS A 22 -36.99 14.29 -0.02
CA CYS A 22 -38.36 13.81 0.21
C CYS A 22 -39.30 14.33 -0.90
N ALA A 23 -39.08 13.97 -2.16
CA ALA A 23 -40.04 14.35 -3.20
C ALA A 23 -40.19 13.37 -4.36
N ALA A 24 -39.43 12.26 -4.42
CA ALA A 24 -39.53 11.33 -5.56
C ALA A 24 -40.66 10.30 -5.42
N ASP A 25 -41.13 10.02 -4.23
CA ASP A 25 -42.17 8.99 -3.95
C ASP A 25 -43.60 9.50 -3.90
N ALA A 26 -43.86 10.79 -4.02
CA ALA A 26 -45.21 11.40 -3.83
C ALA A 26 -45.87 11.82 -5.14
N VAL A 27 -45.22 11.81 -6.27
CA VAL A 27 -45.81 12.29 -7.53
C VAL A 27 -46.49 11.14 -8.26
N PRO A 28 -47.84 11.15 -8.43
CA PRO A 28 -48.55 10.14 -9.21
C PRO A 28 -48.08 10.12 -10.65
N ARG A 29 -47.88 8.89 -11.18
CA ARG A 29 -47.51 8.66 -12.60
C ARG A 29 -48.52 7.72 -13.26
N THR A 30 -48.70 7.85 -14.54
CA THR A 30 -49.58 6.96 -15.30
C THR A 30 -48.79 5.73 -15.72
N TYR A 31 -49.25 4.56 -15.25
CA TYR A 31 -48.66 3.26 -15.55
C TYR A 31 -49.56 2.49 -16.54
N ASN A 32 -48.93 1.81 -17.52
CA ASN A 32 -49.60 0.89 -18.41
C ASN A 32 -48.79 -0.40 -18.52
N ILE A 33 -48.82 -1.19 -17.42
CA ILE A 33 -48.03 -2.40 -17.32
C ILE A 33 -49.00 -3.60 -17.38
N PRO A 34 -48.96 -4.43 -18.43
CA PRO A 34 -49.84 -5.57 -18.59
C PRO A 34 -49.56 -6.65 -17.54
N ALA A 35 -50.57 -7.52 -17.32
CA ALA A 35 -50.41 -8.70 -16.50
C ALA A 35 -49.38 -9.66 -17.12
N GLY A 36 -48.60 -10.34 -16.25
CA GLY A 36 -47.52 -11.24 -16.69
C GLY A 36 -46.68 -11.81 -15.56
N PRO A 37 -45.54 -12.49 -15.89
CA PRO A 37 -44.62 -12.97 -14.89
C PRO A 37 -44.12 -11.82 -14.01
N LEU A 38 -44.14 -12.05 -12.67
CA LEU A 38 -43.91 -10.98 -11.70
C LEU A 38 -42.50 -10.32 -11.86
N ASN A 39 -41.47 -11.06 -12.20
CA ASN A 39 -40.13 -10.57 -12.43
C ASN A 39 -40.08 -9.59 -13.64
N ALA A 40 -40.78 -9.91 -14.73
CA ALA A 40 -40.84 -9.06 -15.93
C ALA A 40 -41.64 -7.78 -15.65
N VAL A 41 -42.75 -7.89 -14.92
CA VAL A 41 -43.59 -6.77 -14.53
C VAL A 41 -42.87 -5.81 -13.59
N ILE A 42 -42.11 -6.33 -12.59
CA ILE A 42 -41.31 -5.51 -11.68
C ILE A 42 -40.18 -4.80 -12.45
N ALA A 43 -39.48 -5.49 -13.34
CA ALA A 43 -38.44 -4.87 -14.16
C ALA A 43 -39.00 -3.71 -15.00
N ARG A 44 -40.15 -3.89 -15.64
CA ARG A 44 -40.84 -2.86 -16.39
C ARG A 44 -41.32 -1.69 -15.52
N PHE A 45 -41.88 -1.99 -14.34
CA PHE A 45 -42.26 -0.99 -13.36
C PHE A 45 -41.06 -0.15 -12.91
N SER A 46 -39.92 -0.76 -12.66
CA SER A 46 -38.69 -0.04 -12.25
C SER A 46 -38.22 0.93 -13.33
N VAL A 47 -38.34 0.56 -14.60
CA VAL A 47 -37.98 1.43 -15.74
C VAL A 47 -38.97 2.60 -15.87
N GLU A 48 -40.31 2.33 -15.81
CA GLU A 48 -41.32 3.35 -15.99
C GLU A 48 -41.46 4.31 -14.80
N SER A 49 -41.24 3.81 -13.59
CA SER A 49 -41.35 4.63 -12.36
C SER A 49 -40.05 5.34 -11.97
N GLY A 50 -38.90 4.86 -12.39
CA GLY A 50 -37.58 5.30 -11.90
C GLY A 50 -37.28 4.82 -10.46
N VAL A 51 -38.08 3.88 -9.93
CA VAL A 51 -37.98 3.31 -8.59
C VAL A 51 -37.23 1.98 -8.66
N TYR A 52 -36.28 1.79 -7.76
CA TYR A 52 -35.52 0.54 -7.65
C TYR A 52 -36.24 -0.45 -6.74
N VAL A 53 -36.60 -1.63 -7.28
CA VAL A 53 -37.21 -2.71 -6.52
C VAL A 53 -36.24 -3.88 -6.44
N ALA A 54 -35.69 -4.12 -5.25
CA ALA A 54 -34.89 -5.30 -4.97
C ALA A 54 -35.80 -6.49 -4.67
N ALA A 55 -35.74 -7.52 -5.53
CA ALA A 55 -36.50 -8.74 -5.36
C ALA A 55 -35.56 -9.94 -5.48
N ASP A 56 -35.63 -10.86 -4.52
CA ASP A 56 -35.00 -12.16 -4.65
C ASP A 56 -35.71 -12.96 -5.76
N GLY A 57 -34.95 -13.50 -6.71
CA GLY A 57 -35.49 -14.31 -7.80
C GLY A 57 -36.26 -15.55 -7.30
N ALA A 58 -35.87 -16.09 -6.15
CA ALA A 58 -36.58 -17.18 -5.49
C ALA A 58 -38.00 -16.77 -5.01
N LEU A 59 -38.21 -15.51 -4.66
CA LEU A 59 -39.50 -14.97 -4.25
C LEU A 59 -40.45 -14.64 -5.41
N THR A 60 -39.88 -14.33 -6.60
CA THR A 60 -40.65 -13.84 -7.76
C THR A 60 -40.77 -14.85 -8.91
N GLY A 61 -39.93 -15.88 -8.96
CA GLY A 61 -39.70 -16.75 -10.13
C GLY A 61 -40.93 -17.52 -10.62
N ASN A 62 -41.86 -17.89 -9.72
CA ASN A 62 -43.08 -18.62 -10.07
C ASN A 62 -44.36 -17.83 -9.82
N LYS A 63 -44.27 -16.49 -9.77
CA LYS A 63 -45.40 -15.63 -9.44
C LYS A 63 -45.79 -14.77 -10.65
N THR A 64 -47.07 -14.43 -10.69
CA THR A 64 -47.67 -13.56 -11.70
C THR A 64 -48.19 -12.28 -11.08
N SER A 65 -48.18 -11.20 -11.82
CA SER A 65 -48.75 -9.91 -11.50
C SER A 65 -50.01 -9.67 -12.31
N PRO A 66 -51.05 -9.09 -11.71
CA PRO A 66 -52.26 -8.69 -12.45
C PRO A 66 -52.04 -7.50 -13.41
N GLY A 67 -50.80 -6.89 -13.36
CA GLY A 67 -50.55 -5.64 -14.09
C GLY A 67 -51.16 -4.42 -13.41
N VAL A 68 -50.94 -3.22 -13.97
CA VAL A 68 -51.50 -1.96 -13.52
C VAL A 68 -51.76 -1.02 -14.67
N GLN A 69 -53.00 -0.50 -14.79
CA GLN A 69 -53.34 0.57 -15.75
C GLN A 69 -54.08 1.67 -14.99
N ALA A 70 -53.29 2.60 -14.42
CA ALA A 70 -53.83 3.69 -13.59
C ALA A 70 -52.77 4.78 -13.36
N THR A 71 -53.21 5.96 -12.95
CA THR A 71 -52.32 7.03 -12.43
C THR A 71 -52.28 6.91 -10.91
N LEU A 72 -51.07 6.51 -10.38
CA LEU A 72 -50.85 6.16 -8.98
C LEU A 72 -49.51 6.70 -8.52
N ALA A 73 -49.35 6.86 -7.22
CA ALA A 73 -48.03 7.02 -6.60
C ALA A 73 -47.21 5.70 -6.78
N PRO A 74 -45.87 5.74 -6.89
CA PRO A 74 -45.05 4.56 -7.13
C PRO A 74 -45.29 3.42 -6.13
N HIS A 75 -45.46 3.72 -4.84
CA HIS A 75 -45.77 2.72 -3.82
C HIS A 75 -47.09 2.02 -4.04
N ASP A 76 -48.18 2.77 -4.39
CA ASP A 76 -49.51 2.22 -4.62
C ASP A 76 -49.56 1.36 -5.91
N ALA A 77 -48.81 1.82 -6.95
CA ALA A 77 -48.68 1.07 -8.19
C ALA A 77 -47.94 -0.26 -7.93
N LEU A 78 -46.86 -0.26 -7.16
CA LEU A 78 -46.10 -1.46 -6.78
C LEU A 78 -46.97 -2.42 -5.93
N THR A 79 -47.72 -1.91 -4.99
CA THR A 79 -48.66 -2.72 -4.15
C THR A 79 -49.68 -3.42 -5.04
N ARG A 80 -50.27 -2.76 -6.04
CA ARG A 80 -51.18 -3.37 -7.00
C ARG A 80 -50.52 -4.43 -7.87
N LEU A 81 -49.31 -4.20 -8.32
CA LEU A 81 -48.52 -5.16 -9.11
C LEU A 81 -48.22 -6.44 -8.32
N LEU A 82 -48.08 -6.33 -6.99
CA LEU A 82 -47.83 -7.45 -6.07
C LEU A 82 -49.11 -8.14 -5.61
N ALA A 83 -50.30 -7.66 -5.95
CA ALA A 83 -51.56 -8.27 -5.51
C ALA A 83 -51.67 -9.74 -5.94
N GLY A 84 -52.02 -10.64 -5.00
CA GLY A 84 -52.09 -12.09 -5.24
C GLY A 84 -50.76 -12.82 -5.24
N SER A 85 -49.60 -12.13 -5.20
CA SER A 85 -48.30 -12.78 -5.19
C SER A 85 -47.86 -13.27 -3.79
N GLY A 86 -48.50 -12.81 -2.72
CA GLY A 86 -48.09 -13.08 -1.32
C GLY A 86 -46.82 -12.34 -0.91
N LEU A 87 -46.42 -11.32 -1.71
CA LEU A 87 -45.27 -10.44 -1.41
C LEU A 87 -45.75 -9.05 -1.05
N GLU A 88 -44.99 -8.40 -0.18
CA GLU A 88 -45.15 -6.98 0.15
C GLU A 88 -43.89 -6.18 -0.16
N ALA A 89 -44.07 -4.91 -0.55
CA ALA A 89 -43.00 -3.98 -0.82
C ALA A 89 -42.70 -3.13 0.43
N VAL A 90 -41.48 -3.23 0.93
CA VAL A 90 -41.01 -2.49 2.10
C VAL A 90 -40.09 -1.36 1.64
N PRO A 91 -40.41 -0.09 1.94
CA PRO A 91 -39.56 1.02 1.55
C PRO A 91 -38.25 0.99 2.33
N GLN A 92 -37.13 1.26 1.62
CA GLN A 92 -35.76 1.33 2.13
C GLN A 92 -35.11 2.68 1.88
N GLY A 93 -35.93 3.75 1.89
CA GLY A 93 -35.50 5.12 1.56
C GLY A 93 -36.07 5.61 0.24
N ALA A 94 -35.77 6.83 -0.16
CA ALA A 94 -36.36 7.49 -1.33
C ALA A 94 -36.18 6.66 -2.62
N GLY A 95 -37.29 6.21 -3.20
CA GLY A 95 -37.34 5.47 -4.46
C GLY A 95 -36.76 4.06 -4.45
N ARG A 96 -36.64 3.42 -3.28
CA ARG A 96 -36.13 2.04 -3.14
C ARG A 96 -37.08 1.16 -2.33
N TYR A 97 -37.35 -0.05 -2.83
CA TYR A 97 -38.18 -1.05 -2.18
C TYR A 97 -37.51 -2.41 -2.17
N ILE A 98 -37.73 -3.18 -1.10
CA ILE A 98 -37.37 -4.60 -1.01
C ILE A 98 -38.67 -5.42 -0.92
N LEU A 99 -38.74 -6.51 -1.69
CA LEU A 99 -39.86 -7.47 -1.58
C LEU A 99 -39.58 -8.51 -0.51
N ARG A 100 -40.55 -8.75 0.36
CA ARG A 100 -40.54 -9.83 1.33
C ARG A 100 -41.83 -10.59 1.34
N GLN A 101 -41.85 -11.76 1.93
CA GLN A 101 -43.07 -12.58 2.07
C GLN A 101 -44.00 -11.91 3.07
N GLY A 102 -45.23 -11.63 2.66
CA GLY A 102 -46.28 -11.06 3.52
C GLY A 102 -46.87 -12.15 4.43
N ALA A 103 -47.36 -11.74 5.60
CA ALA A 103 -48.09 -12.66 6.53
C ALA A 103 -49.36 -13.19 5.89
N ALA A 104 -49.53 -14.50 5.85
CA ALA A 104 -50.66 -15.17 5.18
C ALA A 104 -51.97 -14.95 5.94
N PRO A 105 -53.10 -14.62 5.22
CA PRO A 105 -54.42 -14.87 5.73
C PRO A 105 -54.83 -16.34 5.51
N GLN A 106 -55.29 -17.03 6.54
CA GLN A 106 -55.91 -18.37 6.43
C GLN A 106 -57.18 -18.33 5.59
N ALA A 107 -57.24 -19.12 4.53
CA ALA A 107 -58.50 -19.53 3.91
C ALA A 107 -58.37 -20.81 3.08
N ALA A 108 -59.08 -21.82 3.53
CA ALA A 108 -59.83 -22.89 2.85
C ALA A 108 -59.32 -23.55 1.55
N ALA A 109 -59.17 -24.86 1.67
CA ALA A 109 -58.90 -25.83 0.63
C ALA A 109 -59.93 -25.87 -0.52
N ARG A 110 -59.46 -26.09 -1.78
CA ARG A 110 -60.16 -26.85 -2.81
C ARG A 110 -59.22 -27.58 -3.76
N THR A 111 -59.59 -28.75 -4.10
CA THR A 111 -59.05 -29.90 -4.77
C THR A 111 -58.61 -29.72 -6.22
N GLY A 112 -57.49 -30.31 -6.55
CA GLY A 112 -57.02 -31.18 -7.60
C GLY A 112 -57.33 -30.94 -9.12
N VAL A 113 -56.27 -31.00 -9.90
CA VAL A 113 -56.22 -31.59 -11.29
C VAL A 113 -54.68 -31.69 -11.68
N PRO A 114 -54.27 -32.60 -12.63
CA PRO A 114 -53.01 -33.30 -12.60
C PRO A 114 -51.85 -32.60 -13.35
N ALA A 115 -50.63 -33.08 -13.03
CA ALA A 115 -49.35 -32.62 -13.48
C ALA A 115 -49.11 -32.74 -15.00
N ALA A 116 -48.55 -31.65 -15.57
CA ALA A 116 -47.87 -31.65 -16.86
C ALA A 116 -46.35 -31.72 -16.65
N ALA A 117 -45.67 -32.39 -17.57
CA ALA A 117 -44.25 -32.72 -17.53
C ALA A 117 -43.29 -31.48 -17.43
N PRO A 118 -42.14 -31.64 -16.82
CA PRO A 118 -41.19 -30.52 -16.62
C PRO A 118 -40.48 -30.15 -17.92
N LEU A 119 -40.55 -28.85 -18.24
CA LEU A 119 -39.69 -28.23 -19.23
C LEU A 119 -38.25 -28.09 -18.69
N PRO A 120 -37.21 -28.17 -19.53
CA PRO A 120 -35.83 -28.08 -19.07
C PRO A 120 -35.56 -26.68 -18.48
N SER A 121 -35.20 -26.67 -17.20
CA SER A 121 -34.74 -25.45 -16.53
C SER A 121 -33.38 -25.04 -17.10
N LEU A 122 -33.29 -23.80 -17.62
CA LEU A 122 -31.99 -23.17 -17.87
C LEU A 122 -31.23 -23.07 -16.52
N PRO A 123 -29.91 -23.28 -16.51
CA PRO A 123 -29.14 -23.16 -15.27
C PRO A 123 -29.29 -21.73 -14.71
N ALA A 124 -29.60 -21.65 -13.44
CA ALA A 124 -29.67 -20.37 -12.73
C ALA A 124 -28.31 -19.68 -12.83
N VAL A 125 -28.27 -18.52 -13.46
CA VAL A 125 -27.11 -17.62 -13.35
C VAL A 125 -27.10 -17.07 -11.95
N THR A 126 -26.37 -17.75 -11.06
CA THR A 126 -26.09 -17.25 -9.73
C THR A 126 -25.05 -16.16 -9.87
N VAL A 127 -25.44 -14.91 -9.89
CA VAL A 127 -24.53 -13.79 -9.67
C VAL A 127 -24.20 -13.79 -8.17
N SER A 128 -23.27 -14.63 -7.77
CA SER A 128 -22.62 -14.53 -6.46
C SER A 128 -21.60 -13.39 -6.59
N GLY A 129 -21.97 -12.19 -6.17
CA GLY A 129 -20.97 -11.17 -5.89
C GLY A 129 -20.02 -11.74 -4.84
N GLU A 130 -18.74 -11.98 -5.20
CA GLU A 130 -17.75 -12.43 -4.24
C GLU A 130 -17.70 -11.39 -3.10
N ARG A 131 -17.93 -11.85 -1.88
CA ARG A 131 -17.85 -10.98 -0.71
C ARG A 131 -16.40 -10.50 -0.58
N GLU A 132 -16.20 -9.18 -0.47
CA GLU A 132 -14.86 -8.62 -0.23
C GLU A 132 -14.16 -9.33 0.93
N THR A 133 -12.92 -9.77 0.71
CA THR A 133 -12.02 -10.32 1.72
C THR A 133 -10.80 -9.44 1.89
N ALA A 134 -10.10 -9.57 3.00
CA ALA A 134 -8.87 -8.80 3.26
C ALA A 134 -7.73 -9.08 2.28
N LEU A 135 -7.77 -10.18 1.53
CA LEU A 135 -6.74 -10.59 0.57
C LEU A 135 -7.22 -10.57 -0.89
N GLY A 136 -8.54 -10.42 -1.10
CA GLY A 136 -9.15 -10.45 -2.42
C GLY A 136 -9.12 -9.10 -3.15
N HIS A 137 -9.60 -9.14 -4.39
CA HIS A 137 -9.78 -7.95 -5.20
C HIS A 137 -10.77 -6.96 -4.59
N VAL A 138 -10.54 -5.67 -4.83
CA VAL A 138 -11.46 -4.58 -4.48
C VAL A 138 -11.74 -3.79 -5.73
N ASP A 139 -12.99 -3.76 -6.16
CA ASP A 139 -13.43 -2.90 -7.25
C ASP A 139 -13.35 -1.43 -6.83
N GLY A 140 -12.67 -0.61 -7.63
CA GLY A 140 -12.47 0.81 -7.36
C GLY A 140 -11.45 1.11 -6.25
N TYR A 141 -11.67 2.18 -5.48
CA TYR A 141 -10.65 2.72 -4.57
C TYR A 141 -10.96 2.55 -3.08
N VAL A 142 -12.13 2.01 -2.73
CA VAL A 142 -12.62 1.97 -1.35
C VAL A 142 -12.66 0.55 -0.81
N ALA A 143 -11.60 0.14 -0.11
CA ALA A 143 -11.58 -1.12 0.62
C ALA A 143 -12.36 -1.02 1.94
N ARG A 144 -12.99 -2.12 2.34
CA ARG A 144 -13.74 -2.24 3.60
C ARG A 144 -13.08 -3.20 4.58
N ARG A 145 -12.17 -4.04 4.12
CA ARG A 145 -11.53 -5.10 4.89
C ARG A 145 -10.02 -5.08 4.76
N SER A 146 -9.33 -5.46 5.83
CA SER A 146 -7.87 -5.63 5.87
C SER A 146 -7.49 -6.69 6.90
N ALA A 147 -6.40 -7.41 6.64
CA ALA A 147 -5.80 -8.30 7.62
C ALA A 147 -4.58 -7.67 8.31
N THR A 148 -4.02 -6.58 7.81
CA THR A 148 -2.74 -6.04 8.29
C THR A 148 -2.81 -5.54 9.73
N ALA A 149 -3.94 -4.95 10.16
CA ALA A 149 -4.06 -4.45 11.54
C ALA A 149 -4.32 -5.55 12.59
N THR A 150 -4.82 -6.72 12.20
CA THR A 150 -5.29 -7.75 13.14
C THR A 150 -4.76 -9.15 12.87
N LYS A 151 -4.12 -9.38 11.71
CA LYS A 151 -3.81 -10.71 11.15
C LYS A 151 -5.04 -11.60 10.95
N THR A 152 -6.25 -11.02 10.98
CA THR A 152 -7.52 -11.68 10.68
C THR A 152 -8.28 -10.87 9.64
N ASP A 153 -9.16 -11.52 8.86
CA ASP A 153 -10.03 -10.82 7.92
C ASP A 153 -11.04 -9.97 8.69
N SER A 154 -10.72 -8.69 8.91
CA SER A 154 -11.51 -7.76 9.72
C SER A 154 -11.96 -6.54 8.93
N ARG A 155 -13.10 -5.93 9.29
CA ARG A 155 -13.54 -4.67 8.71
C ARG A 155 -12.59 -3.55 9.15
N LEU A 156 -12.26 -2.65 8.23
CA LEU A 156 -11.40 -1.49 8.55
C LEU A 156 -11.99 -0.64 9.66
N ILE A 157 -13.32 -0.48 9.68
CA ILE A 157 -14.03 0.32 10.69
C ILE A 157 -13.92 -0.25 12.11
N ASP A 158 -13.67 -1.55 12.26
CA ASP A 158 -13.53 -2.23 13.56
C ASP A 158 -12.13 -2.06 14.19
N ASN A 159 -11.17 -1.47 13.47
CA ASN A 159 -9.77 -1.37 13.91
C ASN A 159 -9.48 -0.07 14.66
N PRO A 160 -8.92 -0.13 15.88
CA PRO A 160 -8.55 1.07 16.64
C PRO A 160 -7.18 1.65 16.23
N GLN A 161 -6.80 1.54 14.96
CA GLN A 161 -5.52 2.02 14.42
C GLN A 161 -5.71 2.45 12.97
N SER A 162 -4.98 3.48 12.53
CA SER A 162 -5.07 3.99 11.17
C SER A 162 -4.50 2.99 10.16
N VAL A 163 -5.32 2.59 9.19
CA VAL A 163 -4.95 1.73 8.06
C VAL A 163 -5.42 2.38 6.77
N SER A 164 -4.55 2.47 5.80
CA SER A 164 -4.89 2.86 4.42
C SER A 164 -4.69 1.67 3.49
N VAL A 165 -5.57 1.54 2.51
CA VAL A 165 -5.49 0.52 1.47
C VAL A 165 -5.44 1.20 0.11
N VAL A 166 -4.38 0.94 -0.66
CA VAL A 166 -4.25 1.32 -2.07
C VAL A 166 -4.60 0.09 -2.89
N THR A 167 -5.68 0.14 -3.65
CA THR A 167 -6.21 -1.01 -4.40
C THR A 167 -5.47 -1.23 -5.71
N ALA A 168 -5.59 -2.43 -6.32
CA ALA A 168 -5.05 -2.73 -7.64
C ALA A 168 -5.57 -1.75 -8.72
N ASP A 169 -6.84 -1.35 -8.63
CA ASP A 169 -7.43 -0.38 -9.55
C ASP A 169 -6.79 1.00 -9.43
N GLU A 170 -6.55 1.47 -8.19
CA GLU A 170 -5.85 2.73 -7.96
C GLU A 170 -4.40 2.67 -8.46
N LEU A 171 -3.68 1.56 -8.21
CA LEU A 171 -2.32 1.34 -8.72
C LEU A 171 -2.28 1.38 -10.26
N ALA A 172 -3.25 0.75 -10.91
CA ALA A 172 -3.34 0.68 -12.37
C ALA A 172 -3.71 2.02 -13.02
N ASP A 173 -4.69 2.75 -12.47
CA ASP A 173 -5.15 4.04 -13.02
C ASP A 173 -4.09 5.13 -12.90
N ARG A 174 -3.35 5.13 -11.79
CA ARG A 174 -2.23 6.04 -11.54
C ARG A 174 -0.93 5.62 -12.22
N LYS A 175 -0.91 4.44 -12.86
CA LYS A 175 0.29 3.89 -13.48
C LYS A 175 1.47 3.81 -12.51
N VAL A 176 1.25 3.20 -11.38
CA VAL A 176 2.24 3.07 -10.31
C VAL A 176 3.31 2.03 -10.68
N GLU A 177 4.58 2.39 -10.52
CA GLU A 177 5.76 1.57 -10.88
C GLU A 177 6.66 1.21 -9.70
N THR A 178 6.55 1.97 -8.60
CA THR A 178 7.32 1.79 -7.37
C THR A 178 6.41 1.87 -6.14
N LEU A 179 6.85 1.34 -5.00
CA LEU A 179 6.11 1.52 -3.74
C LEU A 179 6.00 2.99 -3.34
N ASP A 180 7.05 3.78 -3.57
CA ASP A 180 7.02 5.21 -3.30
C ASP A 180 5.89 5.90 -4.07
N GLU A 181 5.73 5.58 -5.35
CA GLU A 181 4.63 6.11 -6.16
C GLU A 181 3.26 5.66 -5.67
N ALA A 182 3.13 4.40 -5.23
CA ALA A 182 1.89 3.89 -4.65
C ALA A 182 1.43 4.73 -3.45
N LEU A 183 2.37 5.18 -2.63
CA LEU A 183 2.13 5.86 -1.37
C LEU A 183 1.90 7.36 -1.47
N ARG A 184 2.13 8.00 -2.63
CA ARG A 184 2.07 9.47 -2.82
C ARG A 184 0.74 10.13 -2.46
N TYR A 185 -0.36 9.36 -2.38
CA TYR A 185 -1.70 9.83 -2.03
C TYR A 185 -2.20 9.26 -0.70
N THR A 186 -1.28 8.78 0.15
CA THR A 186 -1.59 8.19 1.46
C THR A 186 -1.16 9.13 2.59
N ALA A 187 -2.05 9.35 3.56
CA ALA A 187 -1.76 10.22 4.70
C ALA A 187 -0.63 9.68 5.59
N GLY A 188 0.14 10.57 6.21
CA GLY A 188 1.25 10.23 7.10
C GLY A 188 2.52 9.78 6.40
N VAL A 189 2.51 9.66 5.06
CA VAL A 189 3.67 9.27 4.26
C VAL A 189 4.40 10.51 3.73
N THR A 190 5.69 10.57 3.96
CA THR A 190 6.60 11.45 3.22
C THR A 190 7.30 10.59 2.17
N PRO A 191 7.15 10.89 0.88
CA PRO A 191 7.77 10.11 -0.18
C PRO A 191 9.29 10.21 -0.10
N ASN A 192 9.97 9.28 -0.73
CA ASN A 192 11.41 9.30 -0.84
C ASN A 192 11.87 10.57 -1.57
N MET A 193 12.62 11.40 -0.87
CA MET A 193 13.22 12.62 -1.44
C MET A 193 14.47 12.34 -2.28
N LYS A 194 14.86 11.06 -2.37
CA LYS A 194 15.98 10.57 -3.20
C LYS A 194 15.40 9.75 -4.36
N PRO A 195 14.80 10.37 -5.39
CA PRO A 195 13.97 9.70 -6.40
C PRO A 195 14.70 8.64 -7.25
N TRP A 196 16.00 8.55 -7.11
CA TRP A 196 16.87 7.61 -7.83
C TRP A 196 17.49 6.57 -6.91
N ALA A 197 17.18 6.62 -5.63
CA ALA A 197 17.60 5.57 -4.73
C ALA A 197 16.85 4.29 -5.11
N VAL A 198 17.61 3.25 -5.37
CA VAL A 198 17.09 1.91 -5.68
C VAL A 198 16.43 1.29 -4.45
N ASP A 199 16.68 1.86 -3.29
CA ASP A 199 16.07 1.51 -2.02
C ASP A 199 14.92 2.49 -1.70
N GLU A 200 13.84 1.97 -1.19
CA GLU A 200 12.64 2.74 -0.89
C GLU A 200 12.77 3.35 0.52
N PHE A 201 13.17 4.63 0.57
CA PHE A 201 13.41 5.37 1.83
C PHE A 201 12.22 6.23 2.26
N SER A 202 10.99 5.82 1.93
CA SER A 202 9.79 6.53 2.40
C SER A 202 9.73 6.60 3.92
N MET A 203 9.24 7.73 4.43
CA MET A 203 9.01 7.91 5.85
C MET A 203 7.54 7.77 6.17
N LEU A 204 7.24 7.25 7.35
CA LEU A 204 5.90 7.17 7.89
C LEU A 204 5.87 7.86 9.25
N ARG A 205 5.03 8.89 9.39
CA ARG A 205 4.96 9.74 10.60
C ARG A 205 6.32 10.32 11.02
N GLY A 206 7.18 10.66 10.04
CA GLY A 206 8.50 11.23 10.29
C GLY A 206 9.59 10.22 10.65
N PHE A 207 9.33 8.92 10.61
CA PHE A 207 10.33 7.87 10.80
C PHE A 207 10.54 7.08 9.53
N GLU A 208 11.78 6.84 9.17
CA GLU A 208 12.11 5.99 8.02
C GLU A 208 11.52 4.59 8.22
N LEU A 209 10.88 4.08 7.19
CA LEU A 209 10.41 2.69 7.16
C LEU A 209 11.58 1.72 7.12
N GLY A 210 12.62 2.08 6.38
CA GLY A 210 13.77 1.23 6.18
C GLY A 210 13.35 -0.16 5.70
N THR A 211 14.26 -1.11 5.81
CA THR A 211 13.98 -2.50 5.42
C THR A 211 13.05 -3.23 6.39
N ALA A 212 13.04 -2.83 7.67
CA ALA A 212 12.23 -3.46 8.71
C ALA A 212 10.74 -3.05 8.67
N GLY A 213 10.37 -2.07 7.86
CA GLY A 213 8.98 -1.60 7.69
C GLY A 213 8.29 -2.14 6.44
N ILE A 214 8.94 -2.96 5.58
CA ILE A 214 8.39 -3.44 4.33
C ILE A 214 8.11 -4.94 4.40
N PHE A 215 6.83 -5.27 4.35
CA PHE A 215 6.30 -6.63 4.40
C PHE A 215 5.62 -7.00 3.09
N ARG A 216 5.58 -8.29 2.79
CA ARG A 216 4.77 -8.87 1.73
C ARG A 216 4.01 -10.06 2.29
N ASP A 217 2.69 -10.05 2.11
CA ASP A 217 1.77 -11.08 2.63
C ASP A 217 1.99 -11.35 4.13
N GLY A 218 2.27 -10.28 4.90
CA GLY A 218 2.49 -10.34 6.34
C GLY A 218 3.86 -10.82 6.81
N LEU A 219 4.79 -11.13 5.90
CA LEU A 219 6.16 -11.54 6.19
C LEU A 219 7.17 -10.48 5.72
N LEU A 220 8.25 -10.28 6.47
CA LEU A 220 9.28 -9.30 6.15
C LEU A 220 9.97 -9.63 4.81
N THR A 221 10.24 -8.63 3.97
CA THR A 221 10.81 -8.83 2.63
C THR A 221 12.32 -8.75 2.56
N SER A 222 12.98 -8.50 3.69
CA SER A 222 14.40 -8.18 3.65
C SER A 222 15.19 -8.59 4.89
N GLY A 223 16.51 -8.57 4.72
CA GLY A 223 17.47 -8.53 5.81
C GLY A 223 17.88 -7.09 6.16
N ARG A 224 19.02 -6.94 6.84
CA ARG A 224 19.45 -5.70 7.50
C ARG A 224 19.60 -4.47 6.61
N ALA A 225 20.08 -4.59 5.38
CA ALA A 225 20.54 -3.43 4.63
C ALA A 225 19.64 -3.04 3.46
N TYR A 226 18.89 -3.97 2.87
CA TYR A 226 18.17 -3.72 1.62
C TYR A 226 16.93 -4.59 1.50
N ALA A 227 15.82 -4.00 1.08
CA ALA A 227 14.57 -4.71 0.82
C ALA A 227 14.62 -5.45 -0.52
N ALA A 228 13.96 -6.59 -0.60
CA ALA A 228 13.65 -7.21 -1.89
C ALA A 228 12.71 -6.27 -2.65
N PRO A 229 12.99 -5.99 -3.93
CA PRO A 229 12.15 -5.10 -4.72
C PRO A 229 10.74 -5.67 -4.88
N ILE A 230 9.75 -4.80 -4.83
CA ILE A 230 8.35 -5.16 -5.00
C ILE A 230 7.85 -4.56 -6.31
N GLU A 231 7.34 -5.43 -7.20
CA GLU A 231 6.67 -5.01 -8.44
C GLU A 231 5.18 -4.74 -8.15
N PRO A 232 4.69 -3.48 -8.29
CA PRO A 232 3.30 -3.14 -7.99
C PRO A 232 2.28 -3.89 -8.86
N TYR A 233 2.61 -4.24 -10.10
CA TYR A 233 1.73 -5.03 -10.98
C TYR A 233 1.43 -6.42 -10.42
N GLY A 234 2.31 -6.97 -9.58
CA GLY A 234 2.13 -8.24 -8.86
C GLY A 234 1.25 -8.15 -7.61
N LEU A 235 0.70 -6.98 -7.28
CA LEU A 235 -0.07 -6.75 -6.06
C LEU A 235 -1.57 -6.67 -6.32
N GLU A 236 -2.34 -7.23 -5.38
CA GLU A 236 -3.77 -7.03 -5.28
C GLU A 236 -4.10 -5.73 -4.55
N ARG A 237 -3.28 -5.38 -3.56
CA ARG A 237 -3.36 -4.13 -2.81
C ARG A 237 -2.07 -3.84 -2.06
N LEU A 238 -1.90 -2.59 -1.67
CA LEU A 238 -0.86 -2.16 -0.75
C LEU A 238 -1.53 -1.59 0.50
N GLU A 239 -1.16 -2.10 1.67
CA GLU A 239 -1.74 -1.67 2.94
C GLU A 239 -0.70 -0.94 3.79
N VAL A 240 -1.07 0.21 4.36
CA VAL A 240 -0.22 1.02 5.23
C VAL A 240 -0.81 1.04 6.62
N LEU A 241 -0.12 0.40 7.56
CA LEU A 241 -0.46 0.42 8.97
C LEU A 241 0.39 1.49 9.66
N ARG A 242 -0.25 2.54 10.18
CA ARG A 242 0.43 3.68 10.80
C ARG A 242 0.63 3.48 12.30
N GLY A 243 1.80 3.88 12.80
CA GLY A 243 2.21 3.69 14.19
C GLY A 243 2.71 2.28 14.52
N PRO A 244 3.10 2.02 15.78
CA PRO A 244 3.76 0.78 16.19
C PRO A 244 2.99 -0.49 15.83
N ALA A 245 3.66 -1.42 15.11
CA ALA A 245 3.10 -2.68 14.62
C ALA A 245 3.70 -3.93 15.28
N SER A 246 4.64 -3.75 16.21
CA SER A 246 5.44 -4.86 16.77
C SER A 246 4.64 -5.94 17.45
N VAL A 247 3.46 -5.64 17.98
CA VAL A 247 2.62 -6.65 18.67
C VAL A 247 2.21 -7.80 17.73
N LEU A 248 2.12 -7.57 16.44
CA LEU A 248 1.79 -8.61 15.47
C LEU A 248 2.96 -9.02 14.58
N TYR A 249 3.92 -8.11 14.35
CA TYR A 249 4.93 -8.28 13.31
C TYR A 249 6.36 -8.35 13.86
N GLY A 250 6.54 -8.26 15.18
CA GLY A 250 7.85 -8.28 15.81
C GLY A 250 8.62 -6.98 15.60
N GLN A 251 9.85 -7.07 15.11
CA GLN A 251 10.64 -5.87 14.84
C GLN A 251 9.93 -4.97 13.82
N SER A 252 9.68 -3.72 14.17
CA SER A 252 9.14 -2.74 13.26
C SER A 252 9.52 -1.32 13.65
N PRO A 253 9.70 -0.41 12.67
CA PRO A 253 9.93 1.00 12.96
C PRO A 253 8.71 1.61 13.67
N PRO A 254 8.90 2.66 14.47
CA PRO A 254 7.82 3.23 15.26
C PRO A 254 6.75 3.92 14.40
N GLY A 255 7.11 4.42 13.22
CA GLY A 255 6.18 5.09 12.30
C GLY A 255 5.11 4.17 11.74
N GLY A 256 5.41 2.87 11.61
CA GLY A 256 4.47 1.89 11.07
C GLY A 256 5.11 0.93 10.07
N MET A 257 4.28 0.32 9.23
CA MET A 257 4.71 -0.64 8.21
C MET A 257 3.84 -0.57 6.95
N ILE A 258 4.42 -1.07 5.87
CA ILE A 258 3.73 -1.32 4.61
C ILE A 258 3.61 -2.83 4.42
N ASN A 259 2.43 -3.31 4.03
CA ASN A 259 2.19 -4.69 3.67
C ASN A 259 1.71 -4.78 2.22
N ALA A 260 2.54 -5.32 1.35
CA ALA A 260 2.22 -5.60 -0.04
C ALA A 260 1.47 -6.95 -0.11
N VAL A 261 0.23 -6.93 -0.56
CA VAL A 261 -0.60 -8.14 -0.71
C VAL A 261 -0.50 -8.63 -2.14
N SER A 262 0.07 -9.83 -2.34
CA SER A 262 0.26 -10.44 -3.65
C SER A 262 -1.07 -10.78 -4.31
N LYS A 263 -1.10 -10.78 -5.63
CA LYS A 263 -2.20 -11.36 -6.42
C LYS A 263 -2.30 -12.85 -6.18
N ARG A 264 -3.53 -13.34 -5.96
CA ARG A 264 -3.83 -14.75 -5.70
C ARG A 264 -4.76 -15.32 -6.76
N PRO A 265 -4.73 -16.66 -6.97
CA PRO A 265 -5.71 -17.33 -7.82
C PRO A 265 -7.15 -17.07 -7.37
N SER A 266 -8.05 -16.89 -8.32
CA SER A 266 -9.50 -16.83 -8.11
C SER A 266 -10.23 -17.72 -9.11
N ALA A 267 -11.48 -18.06 -8.82
CA ALA A 267 -12.29 -18.85 -9.75
C ALA A 267 -12.67 -18.04 -11.00
N SER A 268 -12.75 -16.72 -10.87
CA SER A 268 -12.98 -15.83 -12.01
C SER A 268 -11.79 -15.85 -12.96
N ALA A 269 -12.04 -16.11 -14.24
CA ALA A 269 -10.98 -16.13 -15.24
C ALA A 269 -10.34 -14.74 -15.39
N MET A 270 -9.01 -14.67 -15.15
CA MET A 270 -8.18 -13.50 -15.42
C MET A 270 -7.41 -13.74 -16.71
N ARG A 271 -7.57 -12.88 -17.70
CA ARG A 271 -6.91 -13.02 -19.00
C ARG A 271 -6.60 -11.63 -19.56
N GLU A 272 -5.53 -11.04 -19.04
CA GLU A 272 -5.09 -9.70 -19.49
C GLU A 272 -3.67 -9.79 -20.04
N MET A 273 -3.45 -9.16 -21.21
CA MET A 273 -2.11 -8.89 -21.76
C MET A 273 -2.02 -7.42 -22.11
N GLY A 274 -0.85 -6.82 -21.94
CA GLY A 274 -0.65 -5.41 -22.21
C GLY A 274 0.75 -5.10 -22.72
N ILE A 275 0.81 -4.05 -23.53
CA ILE A 275 2.05 -3.44 -24.03
C ILE A 275 2.09 -1.98 -23.63
N GLU A 276 3.27 -1.43 -23.53
CA GLU A 276 3.47 -0.06 -23.13
C GLU A 276 4.73 0.52 -23.76
N TYR A 277 4.64 1.79 -24.12
CA TYR A 277 5.74 2.62 -24.62
C TYR A 277 5.74 3.98 -23.91
N GLY A 278 6.91 4.53 -23.61
CA GLY A 278 6.97 5.78 -22.86
C GLY A 278 8.29 6.54 -22.96
N THR A 279 8.38 7.59 -22.19
CA THR A 279 9.57 8.44 -22.06
C THR A 279 10.80 7.60 -21.67
N TYR A 280 11.98 7.99 -22.13
CA TYR A 280 13.27 7.31 -21.95
C TYR A 280 13.33 5.94 -22.62
N ASP A 281 12.76 5.84 -23.84
CA ASP A 281 12.72 4.62 -24.64
C ASP A 281 12.13 3.40 -23.92
N ARG A 282 11.19 3.69 -22.99
CA ARG A 282 10.51 2.67 -22.20
C ARG A 282 9.66 1.77 -23.08
N LYS A 283 9.90 0.48 -22.97
CA LYS A 283 9.14 -0.61 -23.61
C LYS A 283 8.79 -1.65 -22.55
N GLN A 284 7.53 -2.01 -22.44
CA GLN A 284 7.09 -2.97 -21.45
C GLN A 284 6.01 -3.88 -22.01
N VAL A 285 6.11 -5.15 -21.69
CA VAL A 285 5.05 -6.14 -21.89
C VAL A 285 4.64 -6.72 -20.54
N LYS A 286 3.36 -6.99 -20.35
CA LYS A 286 2.84 -7.56 -19.11
C LYS A 286 1.68 -8.51 -19.39
N ALA A 287 1.48 -9.50 -18.51
CA ALA A 287 0.32 -10.38 -18.55
C ALA A 287 -0.11 -10.79 -17.17
N ASP A 288 -1.43 -10.99 -16.99
CA ASP A 288 -2.06 -11.52 -15.79
C ASP A 288 -3.11 -12.56 -16.22
N LEU A 289 -2.78 -13.82 -16.01
CA LEU A 289 -3.53 -14.98 -16.49
C LEU A 289 -3.90 -15.87 -15.33
N GLY A 290 -5.15 -16.34 -15.26
CA GLY A 290 -5.58 -17.23 -14.20
C GLY A 290 -7.01 -17.71 -14.36
N GLY A 291 -7.43 -18.57 -13.44
CA GLY A 291 -8.76 -19.15 -13.39
C GLY A 291 -8.79 -20.52 -12.72
N ALA A 292 -9.92 -21.20 -12.84
CA ALA A 292 -10.07 -22.59 -12.39
C ALA A 292 -9.40 -23.56 -13.37
N ILE A 293 -8.78 -24.62 -12.84
CA ILE A 293 -8.21 -25.74 -13.63
C ILE A 293 -9.28 -26.81 -13.87
N ASP A 294 -10.13 -27.01 -12.88
CA ASP A 294 -11.21 -28.01 -12.90
C ASP A 294 -12.60 -27.35 -12.81
N ASP A 295 -13.63 -28.05 -13.22
CA ASP A 295 -15.01 -27.57 -13.23
C ASP A 295 -15.58 -27.34 -11.81
N GLN A 296 -14.98 -27.93 -10.79
CA GLN A 296 -15.40 -27.80 -9.40
C GLN A 296 -14.74 -26.59 -8.71
N GLY A 297 -13.71 -26.00 -9.32
CA GLY A 297 -12.95 -24.90 -8.75
C GLY A 297 -12.09 -25.31 -7.56
N ALA A 298 -11.77 -26.61 -7.42
CA ALA A 298 -10.89 -27.12 -6.37
C ALA A 298 -9.42 -26.70 -6.60
N TRP A 299 -9.03 -26.53 -7.85
CA TRP A 299 -7.71 -26.06 -8.24
C TRP A 299 -7.81 -24.77 -9.02
N LEU A 300 -7.13 -23.73 -8.52
CA LEU A 300 -7.06 -22.40 -9.13
C LEU A 300 -5.61 -22.04 -9.41
N TRP A 301 -5.38 -21.35 -10.50
CA TRP A 301 -4.04 -20.87 -10.85
C TRP A 301 -4.04 -19.40 -11.24
N ARG A 302 -2.90 -18.74 -11.07
CA ARG A 302 -2.63 -17.39 -11.59
C ARG A 302 -1.16 -17.24 -11.92
N VAL A 303 -0.85 -16.56 -13.00
CA VAL A 303 0.50 -16.17 -13.38
C VAL A 303 0.47 -14.70 -13.75
N THR A 304 1.25 -13.89 -13.02
CA THR A 304 1.47 -12.47 -13.30
C THR A 304 2.90 -12.29 -13.78
N MET A 305 3.10 -11.64 -14.90
CA MET A 305 4.41 -11.44 -15.49
C MET A 305 4.57 -10.06 -16.11
N LEU A 306 5.82 -9.55 -16.12
CA LEU A 306 6.18 -8.29 -16.72
C LEU A 306 7.63 -8.35 -17.21
N ALA A 307 7.90 -7.77 -18.37
CA ALA A 307 9.25 -7.48 -18.84
C ALA A 307 9.32 -6.04 -19.33
N ARG A 308 10.31 -5.31 -18.84
CA ARG A 308 10.55 -3.90 -19.13
C ARG A 308 11.99 -3.69 -19.53
N GLU A 309 12.19 -2.87 -20.56
CA GLU A 309 13.45 -2.25 -20.95
C GLU A 309 13.22 -0.73 -20.98
N ALA A 310 14.05 0.04 -20.29
CA ALA A 310 13.93 1.48 -20.21
C ALA A 310 15.27 2.13 -19.87
N GLY A 311 15.45 3.38 -20.27
CA GLY A 311 16.44 4.28 -19.72
C GLY A 311 15.88 5.09 -18.55
N THR A 312 16.67 6.06 -18.12
CA THR A 312 16.22 7.14 -17.21
C THR A 312 16.60 8.49 -17.85
N ARG A 313 16.41 9.59 -17.12
CA ARG A 313 16.89 10.90 -17.59
C ARG A 313 18.41 11.00 -17.71
N LEU A 314 19.16 10.11 -17.05
CA LEU A 314 20.60 10.16 -17.03
C LEU A 314 21.19 9.45 -18.25
N ASP A 315 22.22 10.02 -18.84
CA ASP A 315 22.93 9.45 -19.98
C ASP A 315 23.43 8.04 -19.65
N LEU A 316 23.24 7.10 -20.57
CA LEU A 316 23.72 5.70 -20.45
C LEU A 316 23.12 4.88 -19.29
N ASP A 317 22.05 5.37 -18.70
CA ASP A 317 21.38 4.74 -17.56
C ASP A 317 20.33 3.70 -18.01
N ARG A 318 19.87 2.85 -17.07
CA ARG A 318 18.91 1.77 -17.32
C ARG A 318 17.93 1.62 -16.16
N ASP A 319 16.74 1.13 -16.51
CA ASP A 319 15.69 0.70 -15.57
C ASP A 319 14.99 -0.55 -16.12
N ASP A 320 15.76 -1.64 -16.30
CA ASP A 320 15.27 -2.89 -16.86
C ASP A 320 14.73 -3.78 -15.75
N ARG A 321 13.63 -4.49 -16.03
CA ARG A 321 12.99 -5.43 -15.08
C ARG A 321 12.40 -6.64 -15.77
N VAL A 322 12.59 -7.81 -15.16
CA VAL A 322 11.83 -9.02 -15.45
C VAL A 322 11.15 -9.46 -14.16
N PHE A 323 9.86 -9.71 -14.21
CA PHE A 323 9.04 -10.17 -13.09
C PHE A 323 8.18 -11.36 -13.52
N PHE A 324 8.13 -12.41 -12.68
CA PHE A 324 7.32 -13.60 -12.90
C PHE A 324 6.82 -14.12 -11.54
N ALA A 325 5.50 -14.19 -11.37
CA ALA A 325 4.87 -14.60 -10.12
C ALA A 325 3.77 -15.65 -10.39
N PRO A 326 4.10 -16.94 -10.36
CA PRO A 326 3.13 -18.02 -10.43
C PRO A 326 2.48 -18.25 -9.06
N ALA A 327 1.20 -18.59 -9.06
CA ALA A 327 0.46 -19.00 -7.87
C ALA A 327 -0.50 -20.15 -8.19
N LEU A 328 -0.66 -21.06 -7.23
CA LEU A 328 -1.54 -22.21 -7.32
C LEU A 328 -2.31 -22.36 -6.00
N THR A 329 -3.63 -22.40 -6.06
CA THR A 329 -4.48 -22.65 -4.90
C THR A 329 -5.17 -23.99 -5.03
N TRP A 330 -5.09 -24.80 -3.97
CA TRP A 330 -5.88 -25.99 -3.77
C TRP A 330 -6.89 -25.74 -2.66
N GLN A 331 -8.18 -25.88 -3.00
CA GLN A 331 -9.31 -25.69 -2.08
C GLN A 331 -10.34 -26.81 -2.31
N PRO A 332 -10.11 -27.99 -1.69
CA PRO A 332 -10.98 -29.15 -1.90
C PRO A 332 -12.40 -28.97 -1.35
N ASP A 333 -12.56 -28.06 -0.42
CA ASP A 333 -13.83 -27.73 0.26
C ASP A 333 -13.81 -26.27 0.76
N ALA A 334 -14.90 -25.83 1.37
CA ALA A 334 -15.04 -24.47 1.91
C ALA A 334 -14.19 -24.20 3.17
N ASN A 335 -13.59 -25.22 3.77
CA ASN A 335 -12.87 -25.12 5.04
C ASN A 335 -11.35 -25.17 4.86
N THR A 336 -10.87 -25.73 3.75
CA THR A 336 -9.44 -25.98 3.52
C THR A 336 -8.96 -25.20 2.30
N ARG A 337 -7.89 -24.42 2.48
CA ARG A 337 -7.22 -23.70 1.39
C ARG A 337 -5.71 -23.78 1.57
N LEU A 338 -5.02 -24.17 0.51
CA LEU A 338 -3.57 -24.09 0.41
C LEU A 338 -3.20 -23.32 -0.85
N THR A 339 -2.49 -22.19 -0.68
CA THR A 339 -2.01 -21.38 -1.80
C THR A 339 -0.50 -21.40 -1.84
N LEU A 340 0.08 -21.88 -2.93
CA LEU A 340 1.50 -21.82 -3.23
C LEU A 340 1.78 -20.50 -3.96
N LEU A 341 2.81 -19.77 -3.53
CA LEU A 341 3.21 -18.48 -4.09
C LEU A 341 4.67 -18.53 -4.52
N GLY A 342 4.93 -18.26 -5.79
CA GLY A 342 6.26 -18.09 -6.33
C GLY A 342 6.53 -16.67 -6.79
N GLN A 343 7.79 -16.25 -6.78
CA GLN A 343 8.24 -15.01 -7.38
C GLN A 343 9.66 -15.14 -7.88
N TYR A 344 9.87 -14.64 -9.08
CA TYR A 344 11.19 -14.31 -9.63
C TYR A 344 11.17 -12.86 -10.07
N GLN A 345 12.16 -12.08 -9.66
CA GLN A 345 12.34 -10.71 -10.13
C GLN A 345 13.80 -10.42 -10.35
N LYS A 346 14.12 -9.86 -11.52
CA LYS A 346 15.45 -9.39 -11.86
C LYS A 346 15.38 -7.95 -12.29
N ASP A 347 16.17 -7.10 -11.64
CA ASP A 347 16.33 -5.69 -11.98
C ASP A 347 17.77 -5.42 -12.42
N ASP A 348 17.93 -4.62 -13.45
CA ASP A 348 19.20 -4.02 -13.87
C ASP A 348 18.99 -2.52 -13.98
N GLN A 349 19.41 -1.80 -12.96
CA GLN A 349 19.12 -0.38 -12.77
C GLN A 349 20.42 0.38 -12.50
N ALA A 350 20.44 1.67 -12.72
CA ALA A 350 21.53 2.51 -12.22
C ALA A 350 21.18 3.09 -10.84
N TYR A 351 22.21 3.29 -10.05
CA TYR A 351 22.13 4.06 -8.81
C TYR A 351 22.56 5.49 -9.08
N ALA A 352 21.62 6.41 -9.04
CA ALA A 352 21.96 7.81 -9.19
C ALA A 352 22.35 8.41 -7.84
N TRP A 353 23.61 8.74 -7.69
CA TRP A 353 24.07 9.66 -6.67
C TRP A 353 23.54 11.07 -6.94
N PRO A 354 23.50 11.95 -5.91
CA PRO A 354 23.20 13.36 -6.15
C PRO A 354 24.17 13.88 -7.22
N ASN A 355 23.64 14.31 -8.36
CA ASN A 355 24.42 14.70 -9.52
C ASN A 355 24.21 16.14 -9.96
N GLN A 356 23.35 16.87 -9.28
CA GLN A 356 23.10 18.29 -9.54
C GLN A 356 23.84 19.13 -8.53
N LEU A 357 24.53 20.16 -8.99
CA LEU A 357 25.16 21.13 -8.11
C LEU A 357 24.10 21.97 -7.40
N GLN A 358 24.26 22.19 -6.09
CA GLN A 358 23.42 23.09 -5.31
C GLN A 358 23.50 24.53 -5.85
N ASN A 359 24.68 24.96 -6.21
CA ASN A 359 24.95 26.26 -6.83
C ASN A 359 25.46 26.06 -8.26
N PRO A 360 25.37 27.07 -9.14
CA PRO A 360 26.03 27.02 -10.44
C PRO A 360 27.50 26.67 -10.26
N GLY A 361 27.97 25.71 -11.06
CA GLY A 361 29.36 25.32 -11.05
C GLY A 361 30.25 26.37 -11.74
N PRO A 362 31.56 26.12 -11.83
CA PRO A 362 32.53 27.07 -12.33
C PRO A 362 32.26 27.61 -13.74
N ARG A 363 31.50 26.82 -14.56
CA ARG A 363 31.13 27.20 -15.93
C ARG A 363 29.58 27.27 -16.11
N GLY A 364 28.82 27.46 -15.03
CA GLY A 364 27.38 27.60 -15.04
C GLY A 364 26.63 26.31 -14.62
N GLN A 365 25.43 26.14 -15.10
CA GLN A 365 24.56 24.97 -14.77
C GLN A 365 25.04 23.71 -15.51
N VAL A 366 25.09 22.59 -14.81
CA VAL A 366 25.35 21.26 -15.37
C VAL A 366 24.05 20.70 -15.98
N ALA A 367 24.17 20.08 -17.15
CA ALA A 367 22.99 19.45 -17.78
C ALA A 367 22.37 18.38 -16.87
N PRO A 368 21.03 18.32 -16.75
CA PRO A 368 20.36 17.36 -15.90
C PRO A 368 20.63 15.89 -16.24
N SER A 369 20.98 15.63 -17.52
CA SER A 369 21.25 14.28 -18.01
C SER A 369 22.63 13.74 -17.66
N VAL A 370 23.55 14.57 -17.14
CA VAL A 370 24.92 14.15 -16.82
C VAL A 370 24.89 13.03 -15.78
N ASN A 371 25.46 11.88 -16.16
CA ASN A 371 25.60 10.70 -15.32
C ASN A 371 27.02 10.61 -14.77
N LEU A 372 27.21 10.88 -13.49
CA LEU A 372 28.54 10.84 -12.86
C LEU A 372 29.23 9.48 -12.96
N GLY A 373 28.44 8.42 -13.04
CA GLY A 373 28.92 7.03 -13.12
C GLY A 373 29.04 6.47 -14.53
N GLY A 374 28.38 7.07 -15.51
CA GLY A 374 28.28 6.52 -16.84
C GLY A 374 27.74 5.09 -16.85
N ARG A 375 28.26 4.22 -17.71
CA ARG A 375 27.82 2.81 -17.82
C ARG A 375 28.20 1.94 -16.62
N ASP A 376 29.14 2.37 -15.80
CA ASP A 376 29.69 1.58 -14.70
C ASP A 376 28.90 1.72 -13.42
N ASN A 377 27.95 2.64 -13.34
CA ASN A 377 27.09 2.83 -12.18
C ASN A 377 25.86 1.95 -12.33
N ARG A 378 25.87 0.73 -11.77
CA ARG A 378 24.84 -0.29 -11.98
C ARG A 378 24.49 -1.04 -10.71
N TRP A 379 23.20 -1.31 -10.54
CA TRP A 379 22.66 -2.17 -9.51
C TRP A 379 21.86 -3.30 -10.14
N LYS A 380 22.41 -4.49 -10.04
CA LYS A 380 21.73 -5.73 -10.45
C LYS A 380 21.19 -6.44 -9.23
N ARG A 381 19.91 -6.71 -9.24
CA ARG A 381 19.24 -7.47 -8.17
C ARG A 381 18.53 -8.66 -8.78
N GLU A 382 18.66 -9.80 -8.14
CA GLU A 382 17.92 -11.01 -8.48
C GLU A 382 17.27 -11.55 -7.21
N ASN A 383 15.93 -11.63 -7.23
CA ASN A 383 15.12 -12.05 -6.11
C ASN A 383 14.31 -13.28 -6.48
N VAL A 384 14.44 -14.34 -5.69
CA VAL A 384 13.62 -15.55 -5.77
C VAL A 384 12.91 -15.73 -4.45
N ALA A 385 11.59 -15.90 -4.47
CA ALA A 385 10.80 -16.22 -3.30
C ALA A 385 9.85 -17.38 -3.60
N LEU A 386 9.77 -18.32 -2.65
CA LEU A 386 8.83 -19.44 -2.68
C LEU A 386 8.17 -19.55 -1.31
N GLY A 387 6.86 -19.75 -1.29
CA GLY A 387 6.13 -19.83 -0.05
C GLY A 387 4.76 -20.46 -0.22
N TYR A 388 4.08 -20.64 0.91
CA TYR A 388 2.71 -21.08 0.92
C TYR A 388 1.91 -20.39 2.01
N GLU A 389 0.61 -20.30 1.80
CA GLU A 389 -0.40 -19.92 2.77
C GLU A 389 -1.37 -21.09 2.92
N PHE A 390 -1.51 -21.57 4.14
CA PHE A 390 -2.44 -22.64 4.50
C PHE A 390 -3.49 -22.11 5.45
N GLU A 391 -4.74 -22.43 5.21
CA GLU A 391 -5.87 -22.13 6.09
C GLU A 391 -6.75 -23.36 6.20
N HIS A 392 -7.13 -23.72 7.46
CA HIS A 392 -8.11 -24.74 7.71
C HIS A 392 -9.05 -24.34 8.85
N ARG A 393 -10.35 -24.44 8.59
CA ARG A 393 -11.41 -24.23 9.56
C ARG A 393 -11.92 -25.57 10.08
N PHE A 394 -11.63 -25.89 11.33
CA PHE A 394 -12.07 -27.13 11.95
C PHE A 394 -13.57 -27.13 12.23
N ASN A 395 -14.11 -25.96 12.65
CA ASN A 395 -15.52 -25.71 12.94
C ASN A 395 -15.78 -24.20 13.01
N ASP A 396 -16.97 -23.80 13.43
CA ASP A 396 -17.34 -22.36 13.52
C ASP A 396 -16.54 -21.58 14.58
N THR A 397 -15.89 -22.28 15.51
CA THR A 397 -15.06 -21.66 16.57
C THR A 397 -13.59 -21.61 16.18
N TRP A 398 -13.02 -22.69 15.65
CA TRP A 398 -11.58 -22.84 15.49
C TRP A 398 -11.12 -22.88 14.04
N SER A 399 -10.13 -22.05 13.73
CA SER A 399 -9.35 -22.13 12.50
C SER A 399 -7.86 -21.99 12.77
N VAL A 400 -7.05 -22.53 11.87
CA VAL A 400 -5.60 -22.43 11.86
C VAL A 400 -5.14 -21.85 10.53
N GLN A 401 -4.19 -20.94 10.59
CA GLN A 401 -3.54 -20.36 9.41
C GLN A 401 -2.02 -20.44 9.58
N GLN A 402 -1.35 -20.75 8.47
CA GLN A 402 0.11 -20.75 8.42
C GLN A 402 0.58 -20.09 7.14
N ASN A 403 1.55 -19.19 7.26
CA ASN A 403 2.22 -18.53 6.14
C ASN A 403 3.71 -18.79 6.27
N VAL A 404 4.33 -19.35 5.25
CA VAL A 404 5.79 -19.63 5.23
C VAL A 404 6.36 -19.16 3.92
N ARG A 405 7.54 -18.49 3.98
CA ARG A 405 8.26 -18.01 2.80
C ARG A 405 9.76 -18.17 2.97
N TYR A 406 10.39 -18.71 1.96
CA TYR A 406 11.83 -18.63 1.74
C TYR A 406 12.10 -17.60 0.66
N THR A 407 13.06 -16.71 0.91
CA THR A 407 13.50 -15.68 -0.03
C THR A 407 15.01 -15.68 -0.16
N LYS A 408 15.49 -15.54 -1.39
CA LYS A 408 16.90 -15.33 -1.73
C LYS A 408 17.01 -14.05 -2.56
N LEU A 409 17.87 -13.13 -2.13
CA LEU A 409 18.19 -11.89 -2.84
C LEU A 409 19.69 -11.81 -3.06
N ASP A 410 20.10 -11.80 -4.31
CA ASP A 410 21.48 -11.52 -4.73
C ASP A 410 21.54 -10.11 -5.31
N ARG A 411 22.48 -9.30 -4.82
CA ARG A 411 22.72 -7.95 -5.30
C ARG A 411 24.17 -7.74 -5.64
N HIS A 412 24.40 -7.19 -6.83
CA HIS A 412 25.70 -6.75 -7.31
C HIS A 412 25.60 -5.30 -7.71
N GLU A 413 26.39 -4.47 -7.08
CA GLU A 413 26.42 -3.05 -7.31
C GLU A 413 27.82 -2.58 -7.68
N THR A 414 27.84 -1.70 -8.62
CA THR A 414 29.02 -0.89 -8.93
C THR A 414 28.61 0.57 -8.74
N ASN A 415 29.20 1.20 -7.73
CA ASN A 415 28.92 2.59 -7.39
C ASN A 415 30.05 3.49 -7.87
N VAL A 416 29.72 4.61 -8.41
CA VAL A 416 30.67 5.67 -8.77
C VAL A 416 30.37 6.90 -7.94
N PHE A 417 31.29 7.25 -7.06
CA PHE A 417 31.15 8.39 -6.17
C PHE A 417 31.81 9.63 -6.75
N PRO A 418 31.13 10.78 -6.81
CA PRO A 418 31.78 12.06 -7.01
C PRO A 418 32.68 12.39 -5.82
N ARG A 419 33.82 12.99 -6.08
CA ARG A 419 34.80 13.30 -5.03
C ARG A 419 35.03 14.80 -4.88
N VAL A 420 35.66 15.39 -5.88
CA VAL A 420 36.05 16.81 -5.86
C VAL A 420 35.70 17.46 -7.19
N LEU A 421 34.91 18.53 -7.14
CA LEU A 421 34.66 19.41 -8.27
C LEU A 421 35.85 20.39 -8.37
N GLN A 422 36.57 20.33 -9.49
CA GLN A 422 37.70 21.20 -9.75
C GLN A 422 37.25 22.54 -10.37
N ALA A 423 38.09 23.56 -10.25
CA ALA A 423 37.81 24.90 -10.77
C ALA A 423 37.59 24.95 -12.31
N ASN A 424 38.14 23.98 -13.04
CA ASN A 424 37.94 23.84 -14.50
C ASN A 424 36.65 23.11 -14.87
N GLY A 425 35.79 22.73 -13.89
CA GLY A 425 34.52 22.02 -14.10
C GLY A 425 34.65 20.50 -14.26
N THR A 426 35.84 19.94 -14.01
CA THR A 426 36.00 18.48 -13.99
C THR A 426 35.70 17.91 -12.59
N MET A 427 35.07 16.71 -12.55
CA MET A 427 34.77 15.96 -11.34
C MET A 427 35.68 14.75 -11.22
N THR A 428 36.43 14.67 -10.12
CA THR A 428 37.13 13.43 -9.79
C THR A 428 36.14 12.40 -9.25
N ARG A 429 36.33 11.11 -9.57
CA ARG A 429 35.38 10.03 -9.26
C ARG A 429 36.12 8.84 -8.70
N LEU A 430 35.39 8.08 -7.86
CA LEU A 430 35.85 6.81 -7.30
C LEU A 430 34.87 5.70 -7.67
N PHE A 431 35.42 4.57 -8.06
CA PHE A 431 34.66 3.34 -8.32
C PHE A 431 34.69 2.42 -7.10
N TYR A 432 33.51 1.93 -6.70
CA TYR A 432 33.33 1.10 -5.53
C TYR A 432 32.33 -0.04 -5.80
N PRO A 433 32.82 -1.24 -6.15
CA PRO A 433 31.97 -2.40 -6.32
C PRO A 433 31.58 -2.99 -4.96
N ARG A 434 30.40 -3.57 -4.87
CA ARG A 434 29.90 -4.26 -3.69
C ARG A 434 28.98 -5.41 -4.10
N SER A 435 28.92 -6.48 -3.31
CA SER A 435 27.90 -7.51 -3.45
C SER A 435 27.25 -7.82 -2.11
N SER A 436 25.98 -8.11 -2.14
CA SER A 436 25.18 -8.48 -0.96
C SER A 436 24.33 -9.69 -1.29
N HIS A 437 24.36 -10.68 -0.42
CA HIS A 437 23.56 -11.89 -0.54
C HIS A 437 22.71 -12.03 0.70
N TRP A 438 21.42 -12.04 0.54
CA TRP A 438 20.46 -12.29 1.61
C TRP A 438 19.67 -13.56 1.33
N ARG A 439 19.44 -14.33 2.38
CA ARG A 439 18.49 -15.44 2.39
C ARG A 439 17.75 -15.46 3.70
N GLY A 440 16.43 -15.67 3.63
CA GLY A 440 15.56 -15.67 4.79
C GLY A 440 14.52 -16.76 4.69
N LEU A 441 14.33 -17.51 5.77
CA LEU A 441 13.18 -18.38 6.00
C LEU A 441 12.32 -17.73 7.06
N GLN A 442 11.06 -17.48 6.75
CA GLN A 442 10.11 -16.85 7.66
C GLN A 442 8.83 -17.64 7.69
N GLY A 443 8.21 -17.72 8.86
CA GLY A 443 6.94 -18.38 9.03
C GLY A 443 6.12 -17.75 10.14
N ASP A 444 4.81 -17.73 9.96
CA ASP A 444 3.81 -17.29 10.95
C ASP A 444 2.71 -18.36 11.02
N THR A 445 2.55 -18.96 12.17
CA THR A 445 1.51 -19.97 12.45
C THR A 445 0.59 -19.42 13.52
N ARG A 446 -0.71 -19.39 13.24
CA ARG A 446 -1.69 -18.82 14.15
C ARG A 446 -2.97 -19.65 14.21
N ALA A 447 -3.52 -19.75 15.42
CA ALA A 447 -4.85 -20.28 15.69
C ALA A 447 -5.79 -19.13 16.03
N GLN A 448 -6.99 -19.16 15.46
CA GLN A 448 -8.06 -18.20 15.72
C GLN A 448 -9.23 -18.93 16.36
N ALA A 449 -9.80 -18.33 17.42
CA ALA A 449 -11.00 -18.83 18.07
C ALA A 449 -12.08 -17.75 18.10
N ALA A 450 -13.23 -18.01 17.48
CA ALA A 450 -14.42 -17.15 17.50
C ALA A 450 -15.49 -17.76 18.40
N PHE A 451 -15.84 -17.10 19.51
CA PHE A 451 -16.82 -17.61 20.47
C PHE A 451 -17.53 -16.47 21.22
N ARG A 452 -18.55 -16.82 22.04
CA ARG A 452 -19.26 -15.83 22.84
C ARG A 452 -19.20 -16.19 24.33
N THR A 453 -19.07 -15.14 25.17
CA THR A 453 -19.21 -15.27 26.64
C THR A 453 -20.29 -14.27 27.07
N GLY A 454 -21.52 -14.74 27.20
CA GLY A 454 -22.66 -13.87 27.42
C GLY A 454 -22.86 -12.88 26.26
N ALA A 455 -22.84 -11.59 26.55
CA ALA A 455 -23.00 -10.53 25.57
C ALA A 455 -21.71 -10.25 24.76
N LEU A 456 -20.56 -10.77 25.19
CA LEU A 456 -19.26 -10.52 24.56
C LEU A 456 -19.04 -11.53 23.43
N ALA A 457 -18.71 -11.03 22.24
CA ALA A 457 -18.24 -11.85 21.13
C ALA A 457 -16.71 -11.69 21.00
N HIS A 458 -16.00 -12.78 21.20
CA HIS A 458 -14.54 -12.85 21.19
C HIS A 458 -14.04 -13.33 19.83
N ASN A 459 -12.92 -12.72 19.38
CA ASN A 459 -12.12 -13.18 18.27
C ASN A 459 -10.66 -13.24 18.75
N VAL A 460 -10.30 -14.36 19.36
CA VAL A 460 -8.97 -14.59 19.94
C VAL A 460 -8.04 -15.11 18.88
N LEU A 461 -6.84 -14.52 18.80
CA LEU A 461 -5.74 -14.95 17.95
C LEU A 461 -4.53 -15.28 18.81
N VAL A 462 -3.98 -16.48 18.65
CA VAL A 462 -2.72 -16.89 19.28
C VAL A 462 -1.79 -17.35 18.17
N GLY A 463 -0.55 -16.89 18.20
CA GLY A 463 0.39 -17.27 17.15
C GLY A 463 1.84 -17.27 17.58
N VAL A 464 2.62 -17.95 16.74
CA VAL A 464 4.07 -17.97 16.78
C VAL A 464 4.62 -17.62 15.42
N ASP A 465 5.58 -16.70 15.37
CA ASP A 465 6.36 -16.46 14.18
C ASP A 465 7.85 -16.78 14.41
N TYR A 466 8.48 -17.10 13.30
CA TYR A 466 9.90 -17.45 13.24
C TYR A 466 10.53 -16.77 12.03
N ALA A 467 11.75 -16.24 12.23
CA ALA A 467 12.58 -15.72 11.15
C ALA A 467 14.04 -16.20 11.34
N ASP A 468 14.63 -16.75 10.27
CA ASP A 468 16.08 -17.03 10.17
C ASP A 468 16.60 -16.31 8.91
N ASN A 469 17.26 -15.18 9.12
CA ASN A 469 17.78 -14.32 8.07
C ASN A 469 19.30 -14.32 8.11
N LYS A 470 19.94 -14.42 6.95
CA LYS A 470 21.40 -14.35 6.81
C LYS A 470 21.76 -13.39 5.69
N THR A 471 22.43 -12.30 6.04
CA THR A 471 23.02 -11.36 5.08
C THR A 471 24.53 -11.54 5.05
N VAL A 472 25.10 -11.54 3.86
CA VAL A 472 26.56 -11.51 3.65
C VAL A 472 26.85 -10.36 2.72
N ASP A 473 27.48 -9.31 3.25
CA ASP A 473 27.99 -8.17 2.49
C ASP A 473 29.46 -8.38 2.17
N ARG A 474 29.79 -8.25 0.92
CA ARG A 474 31.17 -8.31 0.45
C ARG A 474 31.54 -6.95 -0.12
N PHE A 475 32.57 -6.38 0.44
CA PHE A 475 33.17 -5.11 0.03
C PHE A 475 34.46 -5.43 -0.73
N PRO A 476 34.41 -5.81 -2.00
CA PRO A 476 35.60 -6.22 -2.72
C PRO A 476 36.46 -5.02 -3.14
N TYR A 477 36.94 -4.18 -2.23
CA TYR A 477 38.34 -3.99 -2.13
C TYR A 477 38.98 -3.00 -3.03
N ALA A 478 38.21 -2.34 -3.84
CA ALA A 478 38.80 -1.40 -4.74
C ALA A 478 37.97 -0.13 -4.76
N ILE A 479 38.26 0.75 -3.86
CA ILE A 479 38.05 2.17 -4.15
C ILE A 479 39.11 2.52 -5.19
N SER A 480 38.77 2.49 -6.46
CA SER A 480 39.65 2.81 -7.55
C SER A 480 39.36 4.20 -8.05
N PRO A 481 40.40 5.02 -8.33
CA PRO A 481 40.20 6.22 -9.10
C PRO A 481 39.58 5.89 -10.47
N MET A 482 38.64 6.73 -10.89
CA MET A 482 38.17 6.76 -12.29
C MET A 482 38.67 7.99 -12.98
N PRO A 483 38.74 7.98 -14.34
CA PRO A 483 39.01 9.19 -15.07
C PRO A 483 38.10 10.34 -14.64
N ALA A 484 38.64 11.52 -14.44
CA ALA A 484 37.86 12.70 -14.14
C ALA A 484 36.87 12.99 -15.28
N LEU A 485 35.66 13.43 -14.94
CA LEU A 485 34.57 13.72 -15.87
C LEU A 485 34.40 15.24 -16.01
N ASP A 486 34.52 15.77 -17.22
CA ASP A 486 34.07 17.13 -17.50
C ASP A 486 32.52 17.17 -17.44
N LEU A 487 31.96 17.90 -16.48
CA LEU A 487 30.49 17.95 -16.27
C LEU A 487 29.77 18.71 -17.38
N TYR A 488 30.47 19.52 -18.18
CA TYR A 488 29.89 20.37 -19.23
C TYR A 488 30.09 19.81 -20.64
N ASN A 489 31.01 18.84 -20.79
CA ASN A 489 31.19 18.06 -22.01
C ASN A 489 31.58 16.62 -21.63
N PRO A 490 30.63 15.82 -21.14
CA PRO A 490 30.92 14.53 -20.55
C PRO A 490 31.39 13.51 -21.59
N VAL A 491 32.62 13.02 -21.42
CA VAL A 491 33.13 11.84 -22.11
C VAL A 491 33.29 10.74 -21.08
N TYR A 492 32.37 9.76 -21.12
CA TYR A 492 32.28 8.79 -20.04
C TYR A 492 33.42 7.79 -19.96
N GLY A 493 34.12 7.51 -21.08
CA GLY A 493 35.28 6.63 -21.10
C GLY A 493 35.02 5.20 -20.58
N ASP A 494 36.05 4.39 -20.61
CA ASP A 494 36.01 3.03 -20.07
C ASP A 494 36.48 3.01 -18.61
N ARG A 495 35.94 2.04 -17.86
CA ARG A 495 36.32 1.80 -16.50
C ARG A 495 37.76 1.38 -16.36
N GLN A 496 38.52 2.00 -15.46
CA GLN A 496 39.84 1.48 -15.08
C GLN A 496 39.66 0.20 -14.25
N ALA A 497 40.60 -0.73 -14.41
CA ALA A 497 40.62 -1.96 -13.59
C ALA A 497 40.67 -1.58 -12.10
N PRO A 498 39.85 -2.25 -11.27
CA PRO A 498 39.86 -2.02 -9.84
C PRO A 498 41.24 -2.27 -9.23
N VAL A 499 41.74 -1.34 -8.43
CA VAL A 499 42.92 -1.57 -7.59
C VAL A 499 42.51 -2.40 -6.38
N ALA A 500 43.24 -3.49 -6.10
CA ALA A 500 42.91 -4.31 -4.92
C ALA A 500 43.00 -3.46 -3.64
N SER A 501 41.96 -3.50 -2.81
CA SER A 501 41.99 -2.81 -1.53
C SER A 501 43.03 -3.45 -0.60
N ALA A 502 43.73 -2.62 0.15
CA ALA A 502 44.60 -3.13 1.23
C ALA A 502 43.82 -3.86 2.35
N ASN A 503 42.54 -3.57 2.49
CA ASN A 503 41.68 -4.09 3.56
C ASN A 503 40.33 -4.57 3.02
N PRO A 504 40.27 -5.71 2.31
CA PRO A 504 39.03 -6.32 1.94
C PRO A 504 38.26 -6.77 3.17
N ARG A 505 36.91 -6.59 3.19
CA ARG A 505 36.09 -7.08 4.32
C ARG A 505 34.83 -7.77 3.83
N ASN A 506 34.51 -8.84 4.50
CA ASN A 506 33.18 -9.43 4.43
C ASN A 506 32.48 -9.19 5.76
N GLU A 507 31.20 -8.91 5.69
CA GLU A 507 30.37 -8.76 6.88
C GLU A 507 29.24 -9.78 6.81
N ARG A 508 29.02 -10.51 7.91
CA ARG A 508 27.95 -11.50 8.02
C ARG A 508 27.01 -11.08 9.13
N TYR A 509 25.71 -11.06 8.81
CA TYR A 509 24.64 -10.65 9.71
C TYR A 509 23.57 -11.75 9.79
N PRO A 510 23.77 -12.81 10.58
CA PRO A 510 22.67 -13.70 10.92
C PRO A 510 21.73 -13.01 11.93
N LEU A 511 20.44 -13.20 11.72
CA LEU A 511 19.38 -12.79 12.61
C LEU A 511 18.40 -13.96 12.76
N LYS A 512 18.19 -14.41 13.98
CA LYS A 512 17.12 -15.35 14.33
C LYS A 512 16.14 -14.68 15.27
N GLN A 513 14.86 -14.79 14.97
CA GLN A 513 13.80 -14.25 15.83
C GLN A 513 12.70 -15.29 16.02
N VAL A 514 12.23 -15.37 17.25
CA VAL A 514 10.99 -16.09 17.61
C VAL A 514 10.09 -15.12 18.36
N GLY A 515 8.84 -15.04 17.96
CA GLY A 515 7.82 -14.22 18.60
C GLY A 515 6.59 -15.05 18.96
N LEU A 516 6.12 -14.92 20.19
CA LEU A 516 4.84 -15.45 20.66
C LEU A 516 3.88 -14.30 20.90
N TYR A 517 2.68 -14.38 20.35
CA TYR A 517 1.70 -13.32 20.49
C TYR A 517 0.28 -13.84 20.75
N VAL A 518 -0.48 -13.05 21.48
CA VAL A 518 -1.90 -13.25 21.72
C VAL A 518 -2.64 -11.93 21.53
N GLN A 519 -3.81 -12.00 20.94
CA GLN A 519 -4.71 -10.86 20.77
C GLN A 519 -6.15 -11.33 20.96
N ASP A 520 -6.96 -10.49 21.59
CA ASP A 520 -8.42 -10.64 21.58
C ASP A 520 -9.07 -9.37 21.04
N GLN A 521 -9.98 -9.53 20.09
CA GLN A 521 -10.89 -8.51 19.65
C GLN A 521 -12.30 -8.84 20.17
N VAL A 522 -12.75 -8.08 21.16
CA VAL A 522 -14.03 -8.26 21.83
C VAL A 522 -15.04 -7.29 21.26
N LYS A 523 -16.16 -7.81 20.77
CA LYS A 523 -17.35 -7.01 20.39
C LYS A 523 -18.41 -7.11 21.48
N TRP A 524 -18.82 -5.94 21.96
CA TRP A 524 -19.87 -5.78 22.93
C TRP A 524 -20.80 -4.65 22.51
N ASP A 525 -21.97 -5.01 22.02
CA ASP A 525 -22.93 -4.07 21.45
C ASP A 525 -22.24 -3.23 20.33
N GLN A 526 -22.10 -1.94 20.52
CA GLN A 526 -21.44 -1.01 19.58
C GLN A 526 -19.93 -0.85 19.84
N TRP A 527 -19.40 -1.45 20.91
CA TRP A 527 -17.98 -1.38 21.23
C TRP A 527 -17.18 -2.50 20.59
N VAL A 528 -16.02 -2.17 20.07
CA VAL A 528 -14.98 -3.11 19.67
C VAL A 528 -13.72 -2.78 20.44
N VAL A 529 -13.30 -3.67 21.33
CA VAL A 529 -12.07 -3.51 22.11
C VAL A 529 -11.06 -4.52 21.62
N THR A 530 -9.85 -4.05 21.29
CA THR A 530 -8.74 -4.92 20.86
C THR A 530 -7.62 -4.80 21.88
N ALA A 531 -7.16 -5.91 22.43
CA ALA A 531 -5.99 -5.99 23.30
C ALA A 531 -5.03 -7.07 22.80
N GLY A 532 -3.73 -6.81 22.84
CA GLY A 532 -2.74 -7.78 22.39
C GLY A 532 -1.41 -7.62 23.11
N LEU A 533 -0.73 -8.72 23.32
CA LEU A 533 0.62 -8.82 23.90
C LEU A 533 1.47 -9.73 23.02
N ARG A 534 2.75 -9.40 22.96
CA ARG A 534 3.76 -10.20 22.26
C ARG A 534 5.06 -10.22 23.04
N ARG A 535 5.73 -11.36 23.01
CA ARG A 535 7.09 -11.54 23.52
C ARG A 535 7.98 -12.01 22.40
N ASP A 536 9.04 -11.24 22.13
CA ASP A 536 10.08 -11.58 21.15
C ASP A 536 11.37 -11.95 21.83
N ARG A 537 12.10 -12.87 21.18
CA ARG A 537 13.52 -13.08 21.36
C ARG A 537 14.17 -12.95 19.99
N ALA A 538 15.15 -12.05 19.88
CA ALA A 538 15.94 -11.84 18.68
C ALA A 538 17.43 -12.04 19.00
N ASP A 539 18.07 -12.97 18.31
CA ASP A 539 19.49 -13.25 18.39
C ASP A 539 20.15 -12.73 17.11
N ASN A 540 20.97 -11.69 17.23
CA ASN A 540 21.66 -11.02 16.13
C ASN A 540 23.16 -11.21 16.30
N SER A 541 23.88 -11.32 15.20
CA SER A 541 25.33 -11.26 15.19
C SER A 541 25.82 -10.37 14.06
N ASN A 542 26.98 -9.77 14.24
CA ASN A 542 27.73 -9.11 13.17
C ASN A 542 29.17 -9.62 13.23
N THR A 543 29.61 -10.37 12.23
CA THR A 543 30.98 -10.82 12.08
C THR A 543 31.63 -10.06 10.92
N GLN A 544 32.68 -9.31 11.25
CA GLN A 544 33.52 -8.62 10.27
C GLN A 544 34.79 -9.47 10.05
N GLU A 545 34.93 -10.00 8.84
CA GLU A 545 36.11 -10.72 8.42
C GLU A 545 37.08 -9.71 7.77
N LEU A 546 38.20 -9.47 8.45
CA LEU A 546 39.24 -8.54 8.03
C LEU A 546 40.44 -9.33 7.55
N PRO A 547 40.64 -9.53 6.23
CA PRO A 547 41.68 -10.41 5.72
C PRO A 547 43.12 -9.83 5.77
N ARG A 548 43.33 -8.71 6.44
CA ARG A 548 44.68 -8.17 6.67
C ARG A 548 45.46 -9.09 7.61
N ALA A 549 46.63 -9.52 7.21
CA ALA A 549 47.53 -10.33 8.03
C ALA A 549 47.68 -9.69 9.43
N GLY A 550 47.39 -10.47 10.48
CA GLY A 550 47.49 -10.04 11.89
C GLY A 550 46.24 -9.31 12.41
N THR A 551 45.14 -9.15 11.64
CA THR A 551 43.89 -8.59 12.15
C THR A 551 42.91 -9.72 12.46
N ALA A 552 42.49 -9.84 13.72
CA ALA A 552 41.48 -10.81 14.11
C ALA A 552 40.08 -10.39 13.60
N ASN A 553 39.27 -11.38 13.23
CA ASN A 553 37.86 -11.13 12.94
C ASN A 553 37.17 -10.53 14.17
N GLN A 554 36.29 -9.54 13.93
CA GLN A 554 35.49 -8.96 15.01
C GLN A 554 34.09 -9.54 14.92
N THR A 555 33.62 -10.10 16.04
CA THR A 555 32.25 -10.62 16.16
C THR A 555 31.51 -9.92 17.29
N TYR A 556 30.33 -9.46 17.03
CA TYR A 556 29.43 -8.83 17.99
C TYR A 556 28.15 -9.66 18.05
N ASP A 557 27.99 -10.43 19.12
CA ASP A 557 26.77 -11.21 19.34
C ASP A 557 25.85 -10.45 20.28
N GLN A 558 24.57 -10.43 19.99
CA GLN A 558 23.56 -9.78 20.80
C GLN A 558 22.28 -10.59 20.83
N SER A 559 21.81 -10.87 22.05
CA SER A 559 20.48 -11.43 22.29
C SER A 559 19.61 -10.39 22.99
N ALA A 560 18.46 -10.10 22.44
CA ALA A 560 17.50 -9.17 23.01
C ALA A 560 16.13 -9.83 23.16
N SER A 561 15.50 -9.60 24.29
CA SER A 561 14.10 -9.97 24.49
C SER A 561 13.26 -8.75 24.80
N LYS A 562 12.10 -8.64 24.16
CA LYS A 562 11.19 -7.49 24.38
C LYS A 562 9.73 -7.96 24.43
N THR A 563 8.99 -7.38 25.36
CA THR A 563 7.53 -7.47 25.37
C THR A 563 6.95 -6.18 24.77
N THR A 564 6.05 -6.33 23.82
CA THR A 564 5.28 -5.23 23.23
C THR A 564 3.79 -5.46 23.47
N GLY A 565 3.02 -4.37 23.54
CA GLY A 565 1.60 -4.42 23.80
C GLY A 565 0.83 -3.39 22.99
N ARG A 566 -0.45 -3.67 22.79
CA ARG A 566 -1.41 -2.72 22.28
C ARG A 566 -2.76 -2.87 22.99
N VAL A 567 -3.47 -1.78 23.11
CA VAL A 567 -4.87 -1.76 23.52
C VAL A 567 -5.56 -0.61 22.77
N GLY A 568 -6.80 -0.84 22.36
CA GLY A 568 -7.60 0.21 21.74
C GLY A 568 -9.08 -0.14 21.76
N ALA A 569 -9.90 0.87 21.60
CA ALA A 569 -11.35 0.77 21.57
C ALA A 569 -11.92 1.58 20.42
N VAL A 570 -12.94 1.05 19.80
CA VAL A 570 -13.75 1.68 18.74
C VAL A 570 -15.21 1.67 19.19
N TYR A 571 -15.92 2.76 18.99
CA TYR A 571 -17.37 2.83 19.18
C TYR A 571 -18.06 2.94 17.82
N LEU A 572 -18.81 1.91 17.43
CA LEU A 572 -19.49 1.82 16.14
C LEU A 572 -20.87 2.47 16.22
N MET A 573 -21.04 3.64 15.62
CA MET A 573 -22.32 4.30 15.54
C MET A 573 -23.16 3.73 14.38
N PRO A 574 -24.48 3.57 14.52
CA PRO A 574 -25.35 3.11 13.42
C PRO A 574 -25.27 3.99 12.16
N SER A 575 -24.88 5.25 12.30
CA SER A 575 -24.68 6.19 11.20
C SER A 575 -23.40 5.94 10.36
N GLY A 576 -22.58 4.94 10.72
CA GLY A 576 -21.33 4.63 10.05
C GLY A 576 -20.11 5.40 10.55
N TRP A 577 -20.26 6.23 11.59
CA TRP A 577 -19.15 6.85 12.30
C TRP A 577 -18.54 5.91 13.34
N ALA A 578 -17.23 5.98 13.51
CA ALA A 578 -16.49 5.16 14.46
C ALA A 578 -15.33 5.96 15.09
N PRO A 579 -15.57 6.68 16.21
CA PRO A 579 -14.49 7.21 17.01
C PRO A 579 -13.67 6.08 17.64
N TYR A 580 -12.35 6.26 17.74
CA TYR A 580 -11.45 5.28 18.33
C TYR A 580 -10.31 5.94 19.10
N VAL A 581 -9.73 5.17 20.01
CA VAL A 581 -8.51 5.49 20.73
C VAL A 581 -7.65 4.25 20.85
N SER A 582 -6.32 4.40 20.75
CA SER A 582 -5.39 3.29 20.95
C SER A 582 -4.06 3.73 21.54
N TRP A 583 -3.44 2.78 22.24
CA TRP A 583 -2.07 2.83 22.69
C TRP A 583 -1.32 1.60 22.17
N SER A 584 -0.09 1.80 21.66
CA SER A 584 0.72 0.73 21.09
C SER A 584 2.20 0.99 21.25
N THR A 585 3.00 -0.10 21.24
CA THR A 585 4.45 -0.07 21.38
C THR A 585 5.14 -0.84 20.27
N SER A 586 6.38 -0.41 19.94
CA SER A 586 7.27 -1.11 19.02
C SER A 586 8.69 -1.23 19.59
N PHE A 587 9.47 -2.11 18.96
CA PHE A 587 10.90 -2.20 19.21
C PHE A 587 11.64 -2.52 17.91
N SER A 588 12.91 -2.08 17.86
CA SER A 588 13.85 -2.45 16.80
C SER A 588 15.19 -2.77 17.45
N PRO A 589 15.76 -3.97 17.25
CA PRO A 589 17.09 -4.28 17.74
C PRO A 589 18.15 -3.36 17.15
N GLU A 590 19.08 -2.93 17.98
CA GLU A 590 20.27 -2.17 17.57
C GLU A 590 21.49 -3.06 17.79
N ILE A 591 22.41 -3.11 16.81
CA ILE A 591 23.61 -3.95 16.88
C ILE A 591 24.82 -3.06 17.05
N GLY A 592 25.67 -3.39 18.05
CA GLY A 592 26.89 -2.66 18.33
C GLY A 592 27.10 -2.47 19.81
N ARG A 593 28.09 -1.62 20.16
CA ARG A 593 28.45 -1.25 21.51
C ARG A 593 28.48 0.26 21.64
N ASP A 594 28.19 0.72 22.85
CA ASP A 594 28.38 2.11 23.23
C ASP A 594 29.86 2.40 23.59
N ILE A 595 30.20 3.66 23.85
CA ILE A 595 31.54 4.11 24.22
C ILE A 595 32.07 3.37 25.45
N ASN A 596 31.21 2.87 26.34
CA ASN A 596 31.56 2.12 27.54
C ASN A 596 31.63 0.61 27.28
N ASN A 597 31.65 0.19 26.02
CA ASN A 597 31.67 -1.20 25.58
C ASN A 597 30.41 -2.02 25.97
N ASN A 598 29.29 -1.38 26.36
CA ASN A 598 28.03 -2.05 26.62
C ASN A 598 27.29 -2.34 25.29
N LEU A 599 26.59 -3.48 25.24
CA LEU A 599 25.72 -3.78 24.11
C LEU A 599 24.60 -2.75 24.01
N LEU A 600 24.33 -2.28 22.79
CA LEU A 600 23.22 -1.37 22.50
C LEU A 600 21.90 -2.03 22.88
N LYS A 601 21.00 -1.28 23.52
CA LYS A 601 19.63 -1.72 23.82
C LYS A 601 18.76 -1.56 22.56
N PRO A 602 17.70 -2.34 22.40
CA PRO A 602 16.73 -2.08 21.34
C PRO A 602 16.17 -0.65 21.45
N SER A 603 16.06 0.03 20.32
CA SER A 603 15.26 1.25 20.27
C SER A 603 13.78 0.90 20.43
N THR A 604 13.01 1.78 21.06
CA THR A 604 11.61 1.52 21.40
C THR A 604 10.72 2.67 20.97
N GLY A 605 9.53 2.33 20.45
CA GLY A 605 8.49 3.28 20.12
C GLY A 605 7.27 3.12 21.01
N ARG A 606 6.60 4.22 21.33
CA ARG A 606 5.28 4.22 21.97
C ARG A 606 4.40 5.28 21.35
N GLN A 607 3.13 4.95 21.15
CA GLN A 607 2.17 5.86 20.55
C GLN A 607 0.85 5.88 21.32
N LEU A 608 0.29 7.07 21.43
CA LEU A 608 -1.14 7.30 21.71
C LEU A 608 -1.76 7.88 20.45
N GLU A 609 -2.86 7.30 20.00
CA GLU A 609 -3.62 7.75 18.82
C GLU A 609 -5.10 7.85 19.17
N ALA A 610 -5.76 8.92 18.71
CA ALA A 610 -7.19 9.06 18.71
C ALA A 610 -7.66 9.44 17.31
N GLY A 611 -8.80 8.91 16.89
CA GLY A 611 -9.29 9.20 15.54
C GLY A 611 -10.79 8.99 15.41
N LEU A 612 -11.28 9.41 14.26
CA LEU A 612 -12.66 9.27 13.84
C LEU A 612 -12.67 8.70 12.43
N ARG A 613 -13.39 7.61 12.23
CA ARG A 613 -13.60 6.99 10.93
C ARG A 613 -15.06 7.07 10.53
N TYR A 614 -15.31 7.27 9.25
CA TYR A 614 -16.64 7.16 8.66
C TYR A 614 -16.61 6.16 7.52
N GLN A 615 -17.35 5.09 7.65
CA GLN A 615 -17.51 4.04 6.62
C GLN A 615 -18.89 3.42 6.78
N PRO A 616 -19.93 3.96 6.12
CA PRO A 616 -21.28 3.42 6.20
C PRO A 616 -21.37 2.06 5.49
N ASP A 617 -22.34 1.24 5.88
CA ASP A 617 -22.55 -0.08 5.28
C ASP A 617 -22.93 0.03 3.79
N GLN A 618 -23.62 1.10 3.43
CA GLN A 618 -23.98 1.41 2.04
C GLN A 618 -23.16 2.61 1.50
N GLY A 619 -22.78 2.52 0.21
CA GLY A 619 -21.97 3.54 -0.44
C GLY A 619 -20.46 3.26 -0.32
N ASN A 620 -19.72 3.71 -1.33
CA ASN A 620 -18.28 3.52 -1.43
C ASN A 620 -17.55 4.77 -0.90
N VAL A 621 -17.57 4.94 0.42
CA VAL A 621 -16.86 6.05 1.08
C VAL A 621 -16.12 5.57 2.31
N SER A 622 -14.92 6.10 2.54
CA SER A 622 -14.11 5.92 3.74
C SER A 622 -13.40 7.22 4.06
N TYR A 623 -13.73 7.83 5.19
CA TYR A 623 -13.05 9.01 5.71
C TYR A 623 -12.39 8.66 7.03
N THR A 624 -11.15 9.11 7.21
CA THR A 624 -10.40 8.92 8.46
C THR A 624 -9.75 10.26 8.85
N ALA A 625 -9.95 10.64 10.10
CA ALA A 625 -9.20 11.71 10.74
C ALA A 625 -8.50 11.12 11.97
N SER A 626 -7.21 11.37 12.16
CA SER A 626 -6.47 10.88 13.32
C SER A 626 -5.49 11.92 13.84
N VAL A 627 -5.33 11.95 15.16
CA VAL A 627 -4.27 12.68 15.85
C VAL A 627 -3.42 11.68 16.63
N PHE A 628 -2.12 11.91 16.65
CA PHE A 628 -1.20 11.00 17.33
C PHE A 628 -0.06 11.73 18.03
N ASN A 629 0.51 11.06 19.03
CA ASN A 629 1.75 11.41 19.70
C ASN A 629 2.62 10.14 19.79
N LEU A 630 3.72 10.14 19.05
CA LEU A 630 4.64 9.03 18.89
C LEU A 630 6.03 9.42 19.40
N VAL A 631 6.63 8.60 20.24
CA VAL A 631 7.97 8.84 20.81
C VAL A 631 8.86 7.62 20.57
N ARG A 632 10.05 7.85 19.98
CA ARG A 632 11.13 6.85 19.85
C ARG A 632 12.23 7.16 20.82
N LYS A 633 12.64 6.16 21.62
CA LYS A 633 13.73 6.22 22.59
C LYS A 633 14.87 5.27 22.28
N ASN A 634 16.01 5.46 22.94
CA ASN A 634 17.25 4.72 22.74
C ASN A 634 17.77 4.87 21.29
N VAL A 635 17.63 6.06 20.74
CA VAL A 635 18.23 6.39 19.45
C VAL A 635 19.73 6.59 19.66
N THR A 636 20.54 5.99 18.79
CA THR A 636 22.00 6.15 18.83
C THR A 636 22.40 7.56 18.38
N THR A 637 23.26 8.19 19.16
CA THR A 637 23.86 9.49 18.88
C THR A 637 25.34 9.44 19.16
N ALA A 638 26.11 10.40 18.69
CA ALA A 638 27.54 10.52 19.02
C ALA A 638 27.75 10.70 20.53
N ALA A 639 28.85 10.19 21.05
CA ALA A 639 29.25 10.46 22.44
C ALA A 639 29.82 11.88 22.54
N ALA A 640 29.47 12.61 23.60
CA ALA A 640 29.90 14.01 23.75
C ALA A 640 31.43 14.17 23.81
N GLN A 641 32.13 13.15 24.34
CA GLN A 641 33.59 13.12 24.49
C GLN A 641 34.34 12.51 23.29
N ASP A 642 33.65 11.80 22.41
CA ASP A 642 34.20 11.15 21.21
C ASP A 642 33.12 11.05 20.13
N PRO A 643 33.12 11.92 19.10
CA PRO A 643 32.12 11.93 18.04
C PRO A 643 32.06 10.64 17.20
N ASP A 644 33.13 9.85 17.17
CA ASP A 644 33.18 8.58 16.46
C ASP A 644 32.59 7.41 17.26
N ALA A 645 32.39 7.61 18.58
CA ALA A 645 31.77 6.62 19.46
C ALA A 645 30.27 6.88 19.65
N LEU A 646 29.52 5.83 19.97
CA LEU A 646 28.07 5.87 20.08
C LEU A 646 27.59 5.81 21.53
N VAL A 647 26.49 6.51 21.80
CA VAL A 647 25.67 6.37 23.01
C VAL A 647 24.21 6.31 22.66
N GLN A 648 23.36 5.71 23.49
CA GLN A 648 21.92 5.65 23.27
C GLN A 648 21.17 6.67 24.14
N SER A 649 21.43 7.94 23.93
CA SER A 649 20.78 9.05 24.64
C SER A 649 19.64 9.67 23.85
N GLY A 650 19.51 9.38 22.54
CA GLY A 650 18.59 10.06 21.67
C GLY A 650 17.11 9.72 21.92
N GLU A 651 16.27 10.76 21.83
CA GLU A 651 14.82 10.66 21.79
C GLU A 651 14.27 11.54 20.66
N VAL A 652 13.33 10.99 19.89
CA VAL A 652 12.62 11.72 18.82
C VAL A 652 11.13 11.61 19.09
N ARG A 653 10.45 12.76 19.07
CA ARG A 653 9.00 12.84 19.17
C ARG A 653 8.39 13.26 17.83
N SER A 654 7.27 12.64 17.49
CA SER A 654 6.47 12.98 16.32
C SER A 654 4.99 13.10 16.72
N ARG A 655 4.38 14.23 16.38
CA ARG A 655 2.95 14.51 16.61
C ARG A 655 2.32 15.00 15.32
N GLY A 656 1.06 14.68 15.11
CA GLY A 656 0.43 15.12 13.88
C GLY A 656 -1.07 14.95 13.84
N LEU A 657 -1.63 15.52 12.76
CA LEU A 657 -2.99 15.34 12.30
C LEU A 657 -2.94 14.74 10.90
N GLU A 658 -3.69 13.67 10.69
CA GLU A 658 -3.84 13.01 9.40
C GLU A 658 -5.31 13.01 9.01
N LEU A 659 -5.61 13.46 7.80
CA LEU A 659 -6.93 13.39 7.18
C LEU A 659 -6.81 12.60 5.91
N GLU A 660 -7.67 11.60 5.70
CA GLU A 660 -7.72 10.80 4.50
C GLU A 660 -9.17 10.57 4.07
N ALA A 661 -9.43 10.70 2.78
CA ALA A 661 -10.71 10.44 2.16
C ALA A 661 -10.52 9.54 0.94
N ARG A 662 -11.29 8.47 0.86
CA ARG A 662 -11.45 7.61 -0.31
C ARG A 662 -12.93 7.47 -0.58
N ALA A 663 -13.40 7.90 -1.73
CA ALA A 663 -14.84 7.97 -1.98
C ALA A 663 -15.18 7.86 -3.46
N ASP A 664 -16.24 7.13 -3.75
CA ASP A 664 -16.98 7.28 -5.00
C ASP A 664 -18.09 8.32 -4.74
N LEU A 665 -17.80 9.59 -5.07
CA LEU A 665 -18.72 10.72 -4.83
C LEU A 665 -19.94 10.67 -5.75
N ALA A 666 -19.81 10.03 -6.90
CA ALA A 666 -20.86 9.73 -7.84
C ALA A 666 -20.55 8.41 -8.54
N ARG A 667 -21.48 7.85 -9.31
CA ARG A 667 -21.28 6.60 -10.07
C ARG A 667 -20.06 6.64 -11.02
N ASN A 668 -19.64 7.84 -11.38
CA ASN A 668 -18.58 8.10 -12.35
C ASN A 668 -17.45 8.98 -11.81
N LEU A 669 -17.42 9.28 -10.52
CA LEU A 669 -16.39 10.13 -9.90
C LEU A 669 -15.86 9.50 -8.64
N SER A 670 -14.61 9.03 -8.70
CA SER A 670 -13.85 8.54 -7.55
C SER A 670 -12.80 9.57 -7.11
N VAL A 671 -12.58 9.70 -5.82
CA VAL A 671 -11.64 10.65 -5.23
C VAL A 671 -10.83 9.97 -4.13
N VAL A 672 -9.51 10.20 -4.17
CA VAL A 672 -8.59 9.93 -3.06
C VAL A 672 -7.97 11.27 -2.66
N ALA A 673 -8.09 11.65 -1.40
CA ALA A 673 -7.53 12.90 -0.90
C ALA A 673 -6.89 12.69 0.47
N GLN A 674 -5.77 13.36 0.71
CA GLN A 674 -5.13 13.37 2.02
C GLN A 674 -4.57 14.75 2.38
N TYR A 675 -4.51 15.00 3.69
CA TYR A 675 -3.73 16.06 4.28
C TYR A 675 -3.04 15.53 5.54
N THR A 676 -1.76 15.88 5.69
CA THR A 676 -0.96 15.56 6.87
C THR A 676 -0.30 16.83 7.40
N TYR A 677 -0.51 17.09 8.68
CA TYR A 677 0.31 17.97 9.48
C TYR A 677 1.20 17.14 10.37
N LEU A 678 2.51 17.34 10.31
CA LEU A 678 3.52 16.57 11.03
C LEU A 678 4.49 17.51 11.75
N ASP A 679 4.55 17.40 13.07
CA ASP A 679 5.48 18.11 13.92
C ASP A 679 6.45 17.12 14.56
N THR A 680 7.68 17.09 14.06
CA THR A 680 8.75 16.24 14.57
C THR A 680 9.76 17.06 15.34
N ASP A 681 10.31 16.51 16.43
CA ASP A 681 11.24 17.19 17.31
C ASP A 681 12.25 16.15 17.86
N ILE A 682 13.52 16.41 17.65
CA ILE A 682 14.63 15.67 18.28
C ILE A 682 14.75 16.20 19.70
N THR A 683 14.10 15.55 20.66
CA THR A 683 14.03 16.02 22.05
C THR A 683 15.30 15.78 22.84
N GLU A 684 16.04 14.70 22.50
CA GLU A 684 17.34 14.40 23.08
C GLU A 684 18.31 13.95 21.99
N SER A 685 19.51 14.54 21.98
CA SER A 685 20.61 14.18 21.05
C SER A 685 21.92 14.81 21.50
N ASN A 686 23.03 14.16 21.17
CA ASN A 686 24.38 14.71 21.32
C ASN A 686 24.98 15.18 19.98
N ASN A 687 24.24 15.09 18.88
CA ASN A 687 24.71 15.44 17.52
C ASN A 687 24.60 16.94 17.20
N GLY A 688 24.21 17.78 18.19
CA GLY A 688 23.99 19.22 17.98
C GLY A 688 22.66 19.57 17.28
N ASP A 689 21.79 18.58 17.06
CA ASP A 689 20.52 18.72 16.35
C ASP A 689 19.28 18.68 17.27
N ARG A 690 19.48 18.80 18.59
CA ARG A 690 18.39 18.88 19.56
C ARG A 690 17.49 20.09 19.30
N GLY A 691 16.17 19.88 19.32
CA GLY A 691 15.18 20.92 19.03
C GLY A 691 14.94 21.14 17.55
N LEU A 692 15.61 20.38 16.66
CA LEU A 692 15.39 20.45 15.23
C LEU A 692 14.37 19.39 14.77
N PRO A 693 13.67 19.62 13.64
CA PRO A 693 12.83 18.59 13.04
C PRO A 693 13.66 17.37 12.59
N GLN A 694 13.03 16.20 12.58
CA GLN A 694 13.63 14.99 11.97
C GLN A 694 13.96 15.26 10.49
N GLN A 695 15.16 14.86 10.06
CA GLN A 695 15.60 15.01 8.68
C GLN A 695 14.62 14.33 7.71
N GLY A 696 14.35 14.96 6.58
CA GLY A 696 13.43 14.47 5.55
C GLY A 696 11.93 14.58 5.90
N ALA A 697 11.56 14.84 7.15
CA ALA A 697 10.17 14.95 7.56
C ALA A 697 9.52 16.25 7.04
N VAL A 698 8.43 16.13 6.30
CA VAL A 698 7.68 17.25 5.72
C VAL A 698 6.59 17.69 6.69
N LYS A 699 6.59 18.98 7.07
CA LYS A 699 5.63 19.51 8.06
C LYS A 699 4.19 19.51 7.56
N HIS A 700 3.97 19.82 6.27
CA HIS A 700 2.65 19.85 5.63
C HIS A 700 2.72 19.11 4.32
N SER A 701 1.86 18.12 4.12
CA SER A 701 1.65 17.49 2.83
C SER A 701 0.17 17.37 2.51
N ALA A 702 -0.17 17.51 1.25
CA ALA A 702 -1.53 17.34 0.76
C ALA A 702 -1.50 16.71 -0.63
N SER A 703 -2.45 15.84 -0.92
CA SER A 703 -2.63 15.32 -2.26
C SER A 703 -4.09 14.99 -2.54
N VAL A 704 -4.46 15.11 -3.81
CA VAL A 704 -5.78 14.74 -4.32
C VAL A 704 -5.58 14.02 -5.64
N TRP A 705 -6.19 12.86 -5.78
CA TRP A 705 -6.35 12.14 -7.03
C TRP A 705 -7.83 11.97 -7.32
N THR A 706 -8.25 12.33 -8.52
CA THR A 706 -9.63 12.15 -8.98
C THR A 706 -9.64 11.29 -10.23
N ARG A 707 -10.64 10.44 -10.37
CA ARG A 707 -10.94 9.68 -11.57
C ARG A 707 -12.38 9.96 -11.98
N TYR A 708 -12.57 10.49 -13.17
CA TYR A 708 -13.88 10.69 -13.77
C TYR A 708 -14.07 9.73 -14.95
N GLN A 709 -15.19 9.05 -14.99
CA GLN A 709 -15.58 8.13 -16.06
C GLN A 709 -16.77 8.69 -16.83
N HIS A 710 -16.72 8.64 -18.14
CA HIS A 710 -17.80 9.10 -19.01
C HIS A 710 -18.11 8.07 -20.08
N LYS A 711 -19.36 7.61 -20.13
CA LYS A 711 -19.83 6.71 -21.17
C LYS A 711 -20.05 7.53 -22.45
N LEU A 712 -19.17 7.37 -23.44
CA LEU A 712 -19.26 8.07 -24.71
C LEU A 712 -20.43 7.53 -25.57
N ASN A 713 -20.60 6.20 -25.52
CA ASN A 713 -21.71 5.47 -26.14
C ASN A 713 -21.79 4.06 -25.50
N ASP A 714 -22.61 3.16 -26.03
CA ASP A 714 -22.79 1.81 -25.48
C ASP A 714 -21.56 0.92 -25.59
N THR A 715 -20.55 1.33 -26.34
CA THR A 715 -19.34 0.56 -26.61
C THR A 715 -18.09 1.14 -25.93
N TRP A 716 -18.03 2.47 -25.77
CA TRP A 716 -16.86 3.18 -25.31
C TRP A 716 -17.07 3.89 -23.98
N LEU A 717 -16.16 3.64 -23.04
CA LEU A 717 -16.03 4.34 -21.78
C LEU A 717 -14.75 5.17 -21.79
N ALA A 718 -14.85 6.47 -21.54
CA ALA A 718 -13.69 7.35 -21.36
C ALA A 718 -13.39 7.52 -19.87
N ASN A 719 -12.11 7.58 -19.54
CA ASN A 719 -11.60 7.83 -18.18
C ASN A 719 -10.69 9.05 -18.22
N ALA A 720 -10.81 9.93 -17.22
CA ALA A 720 -9.90 11.04 -16.98
C ALA A 720 -9.46 11.06 -15.53
N GLY A 721 -8.15 11.15 -15.28
CA GLY A 721 -7.54 11.24 -13.97
C GLY A 721 -6.80 12.56 -13.79
N LEU A 722 -6.91 13.17 -12.61
CA LEU A 722 -6.20 14.38 -12.21
C LEU A 722 -5.59 14.17 -10.84
N GLY A 723 -4.29 14.36 -10.72
CA GLY A 723 -3.53 14.26 -9.48
C GLY A 723 -2.83 15.58 -9.14
N LEU A 724 -3.04 16.06 -7.92
CA LEU A 724 -2.33 17.20 -7.34
C LEU A 724 -1.62 16.74 -6.07
N ARG A 725 -0.34 17.09 -5.94
CA ARG A 725 0.47 16.78 -4.76
C ARG A 725 1.24 18.01 -4.32
N TYR A 726 1.21 18.28 -3.02
CA TYR A 726 1.97 19.35 -2.38
C TYR A 726 2.79 18.82 -1.22
N TYR A 727 4.04 19.21 -1.15
CA TYR A 727 4.96 18.92 -0.06
C TYR A 727 5.55 20.23 0.45
N GLY A 728 5.44 20.45 1.75
CA GLY A 728 6.04 21.58 2.43
C GLY A 728 7.57 21.48 2.52
N LYS A 729 8.17 22.45 3.16
CA LYS A 729 9.61 22.42 3.44
C LYS A 729 9.96 21.27 4.39
N ALA A 730 11.14 20.69 4.20
CA ALA A 730 11.72 19.68 5.08
C ALA A 730 13.20 20.01 5.33
N ARG A 731 13.73 19.64 6.51
CA ARG A 731 15.18 19.63 6.72
C ARG A 731 15.81 18.60 5.81
N SER A 732 16.94 18.92 5.15
CA SER A 732 17.63 17.99 4.25
C SER A 732 18.06 16.72 4.99
N SER A 733 17.89 15.55 4.35
CA SER A 733 18.33 14.28 4.89
C SER A 733 19.82 13.99 4.66
N LEU A 734 20.48 14.74 3.78
CA LEU A 734 21.90 14.61 3.47
C LEU A 734 22.75 15.76 4.04
N ASP A 735 22.21 16.50 4.99
CA ASP A 735 22.91 17.63 5.60
C ASP A 735 23.85 17.14 6.72
N TYR A 736 25.06 16.76 6.33
CA TYR A 736 26.09 16.37 7.27
C TYR A 736 26.86 17.58 7.86
N ASP A 737 26.99 18.67 7.10
CA ASP A 737 27.83 19.82 7.47
C ASP A 737 27.02 21.07 7.81
N ASN A 738 25.74 21.14 7.44
CA ASN A 738 24.87 22.28 7.60
C ASN A 738 23.45 21.92 8.06
N VAL A 739 23.22 21.87 9.35
CA VAL A 739 21.92 21.53 9.97
C VAL A 739 20.76 22.45 9.61
N ASN A 740 21.03 23.61 8.97
CA ASN A 740 20.02 24.57 8.55
C ASN A 740 19.61 24.43 7.08
N LEU A 741 20.21 23.49 6.35
CA LEU A 741 19.84 23.25 4.96
C LEU A 741 18.42 22.65 4.90
N THR A 742 17.57 23.23 4.07
CA THR A 742 16.16 22.82 3.92
C THR A 742 15.79 22.58 2.48
N ASN A 743 15.11 21.46 2.23
CA ASN A 743 14.47 21.20 0.95
C ASN A 743 13.30 22.19 0.75
N PRO A 744 13.15 22.77 -0.44
CA PRO A 744 12.06 23.72 -0.71
C PRO A 744 10.69 23.02 -0.76
N SER A 745 9.63 23.78 -0.52
CA SER A 745 8.28 23.30 -0.79
C SER A 745 8.01 23.22 -2.31
N PHE A 746 7.22 22.23 -2.73
CA PHE A 746 6.88 22.06 -4.14
C PHE A 746 5.51 21.42 -4.32
N GLY A 747 4.94 21.63 -5.51
CA GLY A 747 3.73 20.98 -5.98
C GLY A 747 3.94 20.28 -7.31
N MET A 748 3.24 19.17 -7.53
CA MET A 748 3.27 18.36 -8.75
C MET A 748 1.86 18.15 -9.28
N LEU A 749 1.73 18.08 -10.61
CA LEU A 749 0.49 17.81 -11.32
C LEU A 749 0.66 16.53 -12.15
N ASP A 750 -0.26 15.59 -12.02
CA ASP A 750 -0.32 14.35 -12.78
C ASP A 750 -1.65 14.28 -13.55
N LEU A 751 -1.65 13.72 -14.77
CA LEU A 751 -2.84 13.50 -15.58
C LEU A 751 -2.88 12.06 -16.11
N ALA A 752 -4.08 11.53 -16.23
CA ALA A 752 -4.32 10.24 -16.88
C ALA A 752 -5.55 10.33 -17.78
N PHE A 753 -5.49 9.69 -18.94
CA PHE A 753 -6.61 9.53 -19.85
C PHE A 753 -6.72 8.08 -20.27
N GLY A 754 -7.93 7.56 -20.35
CA GLY A 754 -8.18 6.19 -20.74
C GLY A 754 -9.39 6.08 -21.67
N LEU A 755 -9.36 5.07 -22.54
CA LEU A 755 -10.49 4.65 -23.35
C LEU A 755 -10.65 3.14 -23.21
N GLU A 756 -11.84 2.68 -22.86
CA GLU A 756 -12.15 1.28 -22.70
C GLU A 756 -13.26 0.87 -23.68
N GLN A 757 -13.05 -0.26 -24.36
CA GLN A 757 -14.01 -0.84 -25.29
C GLN A 757 -14.02 -2.36 -25.11
N LYS A 758 -15.09 -2.92 -24.52
CA LYS A 758 -15.20 -4.37 -24.27
C LYS A 758 -13.91 -4.96 -23.70
N SER A 759 -13.08 -5.57 -24.57
CA SER A 759 -11.84 -6.25 -24.25
C SER A 759 -10.61 -5.35 -24.26
N TRP A 760 -10.66 -4.15 -24.84
CA TRP A 760 -9.53 -3.26 -24.97
C TRP A 760 -9.55 -2.12 -23.97
N ARG A 761 -8.40 -1.85 -23.36
CA ARG A 761 -8.16 -0.66 -22.55
C ARG A 761 -6.91 0.06 -23.09
N TYR A 762 -7.07 1.31 -23.44
CA TYR A 762 -5.99 2.22 -23.83
C TYR A 762 -5.81 3.25 -22.74
N ALA A 763 -4.55 3.58 -22.39
CA ALA A 763 -4.29 4.61 -21.41
C ALA A 763 -3.09 5.49 -21.82
N LEU A 764 -3.17 6.75 -21.44
CA LEU A 764 -2.14 7.77 -21.60
C LEU A 764 -1.95 8.45 -20.24
N ASN A 765 -0.77 8.28 -19.65
CA ASN A 765 -0.44 8.81 -18.33
C ASN A 765 0.68 9.84 -18.44
N PHE A 766 0.51 10.96 -17.75
CA PHE A 766 1.50 12.02 -17.59
C PHE A 766 1.81 12.20 -16.11
N ASN A 767 3.03 11.95 -15.69
CA ASN A 767 3.49 12.31 -14.36
C ASN A 767 4.29 13.61 -14.43
N ASN A 768 4.11 14.49 -13.45
CA ASN A 768 4.74 15.81 -13.40
C ASN A 768 4.56 16.61 -14.71
N VAL A 769 3.31 16.84 -15.09
CA VAL A 769 2.91 17.48 -16.37
C VAL A 769 3.62 18.81 -16.61
N LEU A 770 3.83 19.59 -15.54
CA LEU A 770 4.46 20.90 -15.59
C LEU A 770 5.99 20.84 -15.69
N ASP A 771 6.56 19.65 -15.71
CA ASP A 771 8.00 19.42 -15.70
C ASP A 771 8.74 20.18 -14.58
N LYS A 772 8.09 20.25 -13.42
CA LYS A 772 8.63 20.96 -12.27
C LYS A 772 9.85 20.23 -11.74
N GLN A 773 11.00 20.90 -11.80
CA GLN A 773 12.26 20.37 -11.32
C GLN A 773 12.65 21.08 -10.02
N VAL A 774 12.90 20.27 -8.98
CA VAL A 774 13.25 20.74 -7.64
C VAL A 774 14.51 20.02 -7.20
N LEU A 775 15.45 20.75 -6.62
CA LEU A 775 16.60 20.14 -5.95
C LEU A 775 16.17 19.69 -4.56
N LEU A 776 16.47 18.44 -4.24
CA LEU A 776 16.08 17.75 -3.02
C LEU A 776 17.32 17.14 -2.37
N ASP A 777 17.30 16.96 -1.05
CA ASP A 777 18.31 16.25 -0.28
C ASP A 777 19.74 16.55 -0.73
N CYS A 778 20.20 17.76 -0.46
CA CYS A 778 21.53 18.20 -0.82
C CYS A 778 22.58 17.75 0.20
N ASP A 779 23.70 17.29 -0.29
CA ASP A 779 24.95 16.98 0.41
C ASP A 779 25.93 18.09 0.08
N GLY A 780 25.87 19.19 0.82
CA GLY A 780 26.73 20.37 0.65
C GLY A 780 26.86 20.87 -0.80
N THR A 781 27.54 20.11 -1.65
CA THR A 781 27.84 20.47 -3.05
C THR A 781 26.79 19.90 -4.03
N PHE A 782 26.26 18.71 -3.77
CA PHE A 782 25.39 17.99 -4.70
C PHE A 782 24.01 17.72 -4.12
N CYS A 783 23.01 17.78 -4.99
CA CYS A 783 21.62 17.50 -4.65
C CYS A 783 21.04 16.41 -5.54
N TYR A 784 20.03 15.70 -5.02
CA TYR A 784 19.09 14.98 -5.85
C TYR A 784 18.13 15.95 -6.52
N ARG A 785 17.70 15.62 -7.70
CA ARG A 785 16.66 16.34 -8.43
C ARG A 785 15.37 15.55 -8.41
N SER A 786 14.21 16.22 -8.30
CA SER A 786 12.90 15.57 -8.45
C SER A 786 12.76 14.89 -9.81
N ALA A 787 11.87 13.91 -9.92
CA ALA A 787 11.54 13.28 -11.17
C ALA A 787 11.00 14.29 -12.20
N GLU A 788 11.45 14.17 -13.43
CA GLU A 788 10.99 14.99 -14.57
C GLU A 788 9.64 14.51 -15.08
N ARG A 789 9.07 15.20 -16.05
CA ARG A 789 7.85 14.76 -16.72
C ARG A 789 8.08 13.42 -17.42
N THR A 790 7.18 12.48 -17.19
CA THR A 790 7.11 11.23 -17.95
C THR A 790 5.76 11.09 -18.64
N VAL A 791 5.78 10.50 -19.83
CA VAL A 791 4.60 10.19 -20.62
C VAL A 791 4.63 8.70 -20.96
N ASN A 792 3.55 7.99 -20.66
CA ASN A 792 3.41 6.57 -20.96
C ASN A 792 2.11 6.31 -21.69
N VAL A 793 2.19 5.59 -22.79
CA VAL A 793 1.05 5.09 -23.58
C VAL A 793 0.97 3.58 -23.38
N SER A 794 -0.21 3.06 -23.10
CA SER A 794 -0.40 1.62 -22.95
C SER A 794 -1.67 1.13 -23.64
N ALA A 795 -1.63 -0.12 -24.07
CA ALA A 795 -2.79 -0.85 -24.54
C ALA A 795 -2.82 -2.22 -23.85
N SER A 796 -3.97 -2.59 -23.30
CA SER A 796 -4.19 -3.92 -22.75
C SER A 796 -5.44 -4.57 -23.34
N TYR A 797 -5.40 -5.89 -23.46
CA TYR A 797 -6.47 -6.72 -23.99
C TYR A 797 -6.89 -7.76 -22.96
N ARG A 798 -8.20 -7.81 -22.69
CA ARG A 798 -8.85 -8.81 -21.84
C ARG A 798 -9.67 -9.75 -22.71
N PHE A 799 -9.44 -11.07 -22.59
CA PHE A 799 -10.07 -12.09 -23.46
C PHE A 799 -10.65 -13.28 -22.69
#